data_f085ea216a606d53cc564fb78c177dc5
#
_entry.id   f085ea216a606d53cc564fb78c177dc5
#
_cell.length_a   1.000
_cell.length_b   1.000
_cell.length_c   1.000
_cell.angle_alpha   90.00
_cell.angle_beta   90.00
_cell.angle_gamma   90.00
#
_symmetry.space_group_name_H-M   'P 1'
#
loop_
_entity.id
_entity.type
_entity.pdbx_description
1 polymer ?
#
loop_
_entity_poly.entity_id
_entity_poly.type
_entity_poly.pdbx_seq_one_letter_code
_entity_poly.pdbx_strand_id
1 'polypeptide(L)'
;MNKDTKEHKRLEEHYSKKKDWLKWGPYLSERQWGTVREDYSPNGDAWNYLPHDHARSRTYRWGEDGMAGISDRYCNICFAVALWNGKDPILKERLFGLTGPQGNHGEDVKELYYYLENTPSHSYMKHLYKYPQNEFPYDELVAENQKRGKHDLEYQLLDTGIFDNDEYFDVFTEYAKAEGEDLLVKISICNRGRKMAPVSVLPTLWIRNFWSFLGMNKKPIIKREGGKQSQYVSIDHEYVGKYNLYFDKPSRLLFTENETNMERVFNGTNEHPFKKDLFHDAIIENDFSVAEKNMHGTKCAPVYELEIEPGETKTIKLRLTKNAVNSPLGTSFDSVFSKRIKESQSFLETVTEKSSEEQREIQKQAFAGLLWTKQYYNYEIEQWLKGDPGTSPPQERWQGRNSNWKTFRNHDILSMPDAWEYPWFAAWDSAFHCVTFSMVDHEFAKKQLLLFTKEWYMAANGQIPAYEWNFSDVNPPVQAWAAIQIYQMEQRKTGKGDLSFLKRMFNKLALNFTWWVNREDSSNNNVFEGGFLGLDNIGVFDRSNGVPGGGVLEQVDGTSWMALYCLNMLEMALEIAKEDDSFEDMCLKYFGHFVFIAEALNKISEGSSSSWDEQEGFFYDKLILPNGESFPIKVRSISGLLSLTAVLNIRKETLEKLPRFKSSLAWYRKYRMENMKYQVIEEYAPDKDVLLSLVPRERMTILMQSILNESEFLGDYGIRSLSKAHEKPYNIQIDGDNYGIKYEPAESTTDMFGGNSNWRGPIWMPMNYLFISTFKEYHNYFEDDLKFAYPSESGTDLNLKEIGFEISKRLIAIFAKDTNGNRPVNAIHQEKYTDEHFKELILFYEYFDGNNGRGLGAAHQTGWTALVANLIEEINR
;
A
#
# COMPACT_ATOMS: atom_id res chain seq x y z
N MET A 1 18.57 25.93 4.90
CA MET A 1 18.91 25.54 6.26
C MET A 1 19.46 24.13 6.28
N ASN A 2 20.58 23.92 6.95
CA ASN A 2 21.22 22.60 7.01
C ASN A 2 20.42 21.75 8.02
N LYS A 3 19.48 20.93 7.54
CA LYS A 3 18.57 20.12 8.38
C LYS A 3 19.15 18.73 8.65
N ASP A 4 20.38 18.68 9.11
CA ASP A 4 21.18 17.45 9.24
C ASP A 4 20.93 16.80 10.62
N THR A 5 19.78 16.12 10.77
CA THR A 5 19.51 15.35 11.98
C THR A 5 20.34 14.07 12.03
N LYS A 6 20.39 13.41 13.19
CA LYS A 6 21.07 12.12 13.35
C LYS A 6 20.47 11.03 12.48
N GLU A 7 19.16 11.13 12.18
CA GLU A 7 18.48 10.16 11.31
C GLU A 7 18.90 10.32 9.84
N HIS A 8 19.02 11.55 9.34
CA HIS A 8 19.59 11.82 8.01
C HIS A 8 21.00 11.23 7.87
N LYS A 9 21.82 11.37 8.90
CA LYS A 9 23.19 10.80 8.90
C LYS A 9 23.20 9.27 8.86
N ARG A 10 22.24 8.60 9.51
CA ARG A 10 22.11 7.14 9.44
C ARG A 10 21.74 6.69 8.03
N LEU A 11 20.82 7.39 7.38
CA LEU A 11 20.48 7.11 5.99
C LEU A 11 21.69 7.32 5.07
N GLU A 12 22.43 8.43 5.24
CA GLU A 12 23.66 8.66 4.49
C GLU A 12 24.70 7.55 4.73
N GLU A 13 24.92 7.15 5.98
CA GLU A 13 25.85 6.07 6.34
C GLU A 13 25.42 4.74 5.69
N HIS A 14 24.11 4.46 5.65
CA HIS A 14 23.55 3.25 5.03
C HIS A 14 23.74 3.25 3.51
N TYR A 15 23.30 4.32 2.82
CA TYR A 15 23.33 4.38 1.37
C TYR A 15 24.76 4.55 0.81
N SER A 16 25.67 5.14 1.58
CA SER A 16 27.11 5.16 1.26
C SER A 16 27.85 3.87 1.66
N LYS A 17 27.13 2.86 2.18
CA LYS A 17 27.67 1.56 2.62
C LYS A 17 28.71 1.64 3.75
N LYS A 18 28.69 2.72 4.53
CA LYS A 18 29.56 2.85 5.72
C LYS A 18 29.05 2.02 6.88
N LYS A 19 27.74 2.00 7.10
CA LYS A 19 27.06 1.20 8.13
C LYS A 19 25.74 0.68 7.59
N ASP A 20 25.37 -0.55 7.96
CA ASP A 20 24.13 -1.17 7.50
C ASP A 20 22.99 -0.97 8.50
N TRP A 21 22.42 0.24 8.53
CA TRP A 21 21.32 0.58 9.43
C TRP A 21 20.00 -0.13 9.08
N LEU A 22 19.78 -0.49 7.81
CA LEU A 22 18.57 -1.18 7.34
C LEU A 22 18.73 -2.72 7.29
N LYS A 23 19.78 -3.27 7.96
CA LYS A 23 19.92 -4.73 8.04
C LYS A 23 18.75 -5.38 8.79
N TRP A 24 18.26 -4.74 9.84
CA TRP A 24 17.10 -5.13 10.61
C TRP A 24 15.99 -4.11 10.45
N GLY A 25 14.75 -4.57 10.39
CA GLY A 25 13.58 -3.72 10.27
C GLY A 25 12.26 -4.49 10.43
N PRO A 26 11.13 -3.83 10.24
CA PRO A 26 9.80 -4.43 10.36
C PRO A 26 9.46 -5.27 9.12
N TYR A 27 10.33 -6.21 8.75
CA TYR A 27 10.21 -6.94 7.49
C TYR A 27 9.34 -8.19 7.57
N LEU A 28 8.68 -8.41 8.71
CA LEU A 28 7.64 -9.43 8.89
C LEU A 28 6.26 -8.82 8.65
N SER A 29 5.37 -9.59 8.04
CA SER A 29 3.94 -9.26 8.08
C SER A 29 3.36 -9.55 9.47
N GLU A 30 2.28 -8.88 9.81
CA GLU A 30 1.50 -9.20 11.02
C GLU A 30 0.82 -10.57 10.90
N ARG A 31 0.53 -10.98 9.69
CA ARG A 31 0.16 -12.32 9.29
C ARG A 31 0.60 -12.59 7.86
N GLN A 32 1.30 -13.70 7.63
CA GLN A 32 1.66 -14.15 6.30
C GLN A 32 0.42 -14.62 5.56
N TRP A 33 0.21 -14.03 4.39
CA TRP A 33 -0.97 -14.31 3.59
C TRP A 33 -0.55 -14.70 2.16
N GLY A 34 -0.89 -14.00 1.20
CA GLY A 34 -0.61 -14.00 -0.20
C GLY A 34 0.11 -15.20 -0.78
N THR A 35 1.41 -15.09 -0.92
CA THR A 35 2.24 -16.17 -1.47
C THR A 35 2.08 -17.49 -0.74
N VAL A 36 1.80 -17.48 0.57
CA VAL A 36 1.49 -18.68 1.35
C VAL A 36 0.16 -19.27 0.89
N ARG A 37 -0.85 -18.46 0.74
CA ARG A 37 -2.20 -18.89 0.32
C ARG A 37 -2.20 -19.42 -1.10
N GLU A 38 -1.52 -18.69 -2.01
CA GLU A 38 -1.30 -19.11 -3.40
C GLU A 38 -0.57 -20.45 -3.48
N ASP A 39 0.53 -20.59 -2.73
CA ASP A 39 1.38 -21.77 -2.76
C ASP A 39 0.67 -23.01 -2.23
N TYR A 40 -0.11 -22.87 -1.16
CA TYR A 40 -0.65 -23.99 -0.43
C TYR A 40 -2.10 -24.32 -0.75
N SER A 41 -2.82 -23.47 -1.47
CA SER A 41 -4.19 -23.81 -1.86
C SER A 41 -4.20 -24.86 -2.99
N PRO A 42 -5.13 -25.84 -2.97
CA PRO A 42 -5.19 -26.87 -4.00
C PRO A 42 -5.45 -26.35 -5.41
N ASN A 43 -6.21 -25.25 -5.51
CA ASN A 43 -6.69 -24.65 -6.75
C ASN A 43 -6.13 -23.23 -7.00
N GLY A 44 -5.21 -22.75 -6.15
CA GLY A 44 -4.69 -21.40 -6.22
C GLY A 44 -5.62 -20.32 -5.65
N ASP A 45 -6.63 -20.68 -4.87
CA ASP A 45 -7.54 -19.74 -4.23
C ASP A 45 -6.91 -19.08 -3.01
N ALA A 46 -6.25 -17.94 -3.24
CA ALA A 46 -5.55 -17.18 -2.21
C ALA A 46 -6.50 -16.58 -1.16
N TRP A 47 -7.74 -16.29 -1.55
CA TRP A 47 -8.71 -15.59 -0.68
C TRP A 47 -9.35 -16.48 0.39
N ASN A 48 -9.39 -17.79 0.17
CA ASN A 48 -10.07 -18.75 1.02
C ASN A 48 -9.14 -19.67 1.79
N TYR A 49 -7.83 -19.57 1.57
CA TYR A 49 -6.90 -20.55 2.08
C TYR A 49 -6.07 -20.05 3.25
N LEU A 50 -5.48 -20.98 3.98
CA LEU A 50 -4.72 -20.82 5.21
C LEU A 50 -5.52 -20.10 6.32
N PRO A 51 -6.56 -20.75 6.89
CA PRO A 51 -7.29 -20.21 8.01
C PRO A 51 -6.37 -19.94 9.20
N HIS A 52 -6.73 -19.02 10.07
CA HIS A 52 -5.95 -18.60 11.22
C HIS A 52 -5.45 -19.78 12.07
N ASP A 53 -6.28 -20.80 12.27
CA ASP A 53 -5.92 -21.98 13.05
C ASP A 53 -4.78 -22.80 12.43
N HIS A 54 -4.68 -22.87 11.09
CA HIS A 54 -3.58 -23.57 10.41
C HIS A 54 -2.27 -22.78 10.48
N ALA A 55 -2.32 -21.45 10.50
CA ALA A 55 -1.16 -20.59 10.49
C ALA A 55 -0.21 -20.80 11.68
N ARG A 56 -0.73 -21.19 12.85
CA ARG A 56 0.06 -21.52 14.04
C ARG A 56 0.87 -22.81 13.92
N SER A 57 0.41 -23.76 13.09
CA SER A 57 0.97 -25.12 12.98
C SER A 57 1.78 -25.36 11.72
N ARG A 58 1.67 -24.49 10.71
CA ARG A 58 2.31 -24.63 9.41
C ARG A 58 3.46 -23.64 9.24
N THR A 59 4.61 -24.09 8.78
CA THR A 59 5.73 -23.21 8.39
C THR A 59 5.61 -22.77 6.95
N TYR A 60 6.20 -21.63 6.62
CA TYR A 60 6.14 -20.99 5.33
C TYR A 60 7.49 -21.03 4.62
N ARG A 61 7.47 -21.31 3.31
CA ARG A 61 8.66 -21.21 2.46
C ARG A 61 9.05 -19.75 2.22
N TRP A 62 8.04 -18.92 1.95
CA TRP A 62 8.23 -17.62 1.33
C TRP A 62 8.49 -16.49 2.31
N GLY A 63 8.10 -16.62 3.56
CA GLY A 63 8.26 -15.60 4.57
C GLY A 63 7.91 -16.11 5.95
N GLU A 64 7.75 -15.19 6.88
CA GLU A 64 7.35 -15.44 8.26
C GLU A 64 6.39 -14.33 8.72
N ASP A 65 5.60 -14.62 9.75
CA ASP A 65 4.66 -13.70 10.35
C ASP A 65 4.80 -13.62 11.86
N GLY A 66 4.39 -12.48 12.42
CA GLY A 66 4.36 -12.30 13.86
C GLY A 66 4.03 -10.87 14.27
N MET A 67 3.27 -10.73 15.34
CA MET A 67 2.75 -9.46 15.84
C MET A 67 3.88 -8.52 16.27
N ALA A 68 3.83 -7.27 15.81
CA ALA A 68 4.88 -6.25 15.99
C ALA A 68 6.28 -6.75 15.60
N GLY A 69 6.36 -7.59 14.56
CA GLY A 69 7.54 -8.37 14.22
C GLY A 69 8.67 -7.56 13.57
N ILE A 70 9.89 -8.03 13.78
CA ILE A 70 11.10 -7.57 13.10
C ILE A 70 11.92 -8.75 12.60
N SER A 71 12.69 -8.53 11.52
CA SER A 71 13.66 -9.51 11.03
C SER A 71 14.89 -8.84 10.42
N ASP A 72 15.91 -9.64 10.13
CA ASP A 72 16.92 -9.21 9.17
C ASP A 72 16.30 -9.12 7.75
N ARG A 73 16.94 -8.38 6.85
CA ARG A 73 16.40 -8.06 5.51
C ARG A 73 16.05 -9.25 4.62
N TYR A 74 16.51 -10.45 4.95
CA TYR A 74 16.21 -11.69 4.24
C TYR A 74 15.32 -12.63 5.06
N CYS A 75 14.76 -12.12 6.15
CA CYS A 75 13.86 -12.89 7.00
C CYS A 75 14.48 -14.22 7.50
N ASN A 76 15.79 -14.21 7.79
CA ASN A 76 16.47 -15.42 8.30
C ASN A 76 16.25 -15.62 9.79
N ILE A 77 16.39 -14.52 10.57
CA ILE A 77 16.16 -14.50 12.01
C ILE A 77 15.01 -13.53 12.26
N CYS A 78 13.98 -14.01 12.95
CA CYS A 78 12.74 -13.31 13.20
C CYS A 78 12.50 -13.14 14.69
N PHE A 79 11.89 -12.01 15.06
CA PHE A 79 11.47 -11.73 16.43
C PHE A 79 10.09 -11.09 16.40
N ALA A 80 9.17 -11.56 17.26
CA ALA A 80 7.85 -10.98 17.45
C ALA A 80 7.36 -11.22 18.89
N VAL A 81 6.18 -10.68 19.21
CA VAL A 81 5.56 -10.82 20.54
C VAL A 81 4.37 -11.75 20.46
N ALA A 82 4.28 -12.72 21.36
CA ALA A 82 3.09 -13.51 21.58
C ALA A 82 2.51 -13.23 22.96
N LEU A 83 1.17 -13.32 23.09
CA LEU A 83 0.42 -12.97 24.30
C LEU A 83 -0.62 -14.02 24.64
N TRP A 84 -0.92 -14.16 25.95
CA TRP A 84 -2.06 -14.95 26.41
C TRP A 84 -2.68 -14.34 27.66
N ASN A 85 -3.98 -14.13 27.66
CA ASN A 85 -4.73 -13.50 28.75
C ASN A 85 -5.32 -14.49 29.74
N GLY A 86 -5.01 -15.79 29.65
CA GLY A 86 -5.55 -16.83 30.53
C GLY A 86 -6.95 -17.33 30.14
N LYS A 87 -7.56 -16.78 29.09
CA LYS A 87 -8.92 -17.11 28.63
C LYS A 87 -9.02 -17.40 27.15
N ASP A 88 -8.15 -16.76 26.35
CA ASP A 88 -8.12 -16.92 24.90
C ASP A 88 -7.81 -18.38 24.55
N PRO A 89 -8.60 -19.04 23.68
CA PRO A 89 -8.36 -20.43 23.26
C PRO A 89 -7.13 -20.54 22.34
N ILE A 90 -6.59 -19.44 21.86
CA ILE A 90 -5.44 -19.38 20.94
C ILE A 90 -4.35 -18.47 21.52
N LEU A 91 -3.12 -18.97 21.55
CA LEU A 91 -1.96 -18.12 21.84
C LEU A 91 -1.84 -17.04 20.73
N LYS A 92 -1.93 -15.77 21.10
CA LYS A 92 -1.89 -14.63 20.19
C LYS A 92 -0.46 -14.40 19.70
N GLU A 93 -0.05 -15.12 18.65
CA GLU A 93 1.24 -14.98 17.97
C GLU A 93 1.17 -14.09 16.72
N ARG A 94 -0.02 -13.94 16.14
CA ARG A 94 -0.32 -13.18 14.92
C ARG A 94 -1.72 -12.62 14.97
N LEU A 95 -2.00 -11.64 14.12
CA LEU A 95 -3.32 -11.04 14.07
C LEU A 95 -4.37 -12.00 13.47
N PHE A 96 -5.60 -11.84 13.91
CA PHE A 96 -6.77 -12.54 13.38
C PHE A 96 -7.47 -11.65 12.35
N GLY A 97 -8.00 -12.28 11.32
CA GLY A 97 -8.87 -11.64 10.35
C GLY A 97 -9.70 -12.68 9.61
N LEU A 98 -10.72 -12.21 8.93
CA LEU A 98 -11.64 -13.01 8.15
C LEU A 98 -11.01 -13.36 6.79
N THR A 99 -11.31 -14.54 6.27
CA THR A 99 -11.09 -14.88 4.86
C THR A 99 -12.24 -14.34 4.00
N GLY A 100 -12.09 -14.30 2.67
CA GLY A 100 -13.12 -13.80 1.77
C GLY A 100 -14.54 -14.33 2.05
N PRO A 101 -14.76 -15.68 2.19
CA PRO A 101 -16.09 -16.23 2.48
C PRO A 101 -16.58 -16.00 3.92
N GLN A 102 -15.70 -15.57 4.84
CA GLN A 102 -16.07 -15.27 6.22
C GLN A 102 -16.58 -13.84 6.39
N GLY A 103 -16.19 -12.93 5.50
CA GLY A 103 -16.62 -11.53 5.53
C GLY A 103 -17.78 -11.26 4.58
N ASN A 104 -18.73 -10.41 4.97
CA ASN A 104 -19.81 -9.97 4.08
C ASN A 104 -19.35 -9.01 2.98
N HIS A 105 -18.21 -8.34 3.17
CA HIS A 105 -17.56 -7.49 2.17
C HIS A 105 -16.16 -7.99 1.76
N GLY A 106 -15.79 -9.23 2.11
CA GLY A 106 -14.50 -9.82 1.81
C GLY A 106 -13.66 -10.04 3.06
N GLU A 107 -12.35 -10.21 2.88
CA GLU A 107 -11.42 -10.35 4.01
C GLU A 107 -11.13 -9.01 4.66
N ASP A 108 -10.91 -9.04 5.96
CA ASP A 108 -10.43 -7.91 6.74
C ASP A 108 -9.83 -8.38 8.07
N VAL A 109 -8.84 -7.63 8.57
CA VAL A 109 -8.28 -7.84 9.90
C VAL A 109 -9.28 -7.42 10.97
N LYS A 110 -9.50 -8.26 11.96
CA LYS A 110 -10.45 -8.00 13.07
C LYS A 110 -9.71 -7.84 14.41
N GLU A 111 -8.73 -6.96 14.39
CA GLU A 111 -7.87 -6.64 15.55
C GLU A 111 -7.70 -5.12 15.67
N LEU A 112 -7.26 -4.62 16.84
CA LEU A 112 -6.93 -3.23 17.05
C LEU A 112 -5.46 -3.06 17.36
N TYR A 113 -4.72 -2.54 16.41
CA TYR A 113 -3.29 -2.24 16.54
C TYR A 113 -2.94 -0.95 15.80
N TYR A 114 -1.85 -0.31 16.20
CA TYR A 114 -1.48 1.01 15.69
C TYR A 114 0.02 1.14 15.54
N TYR A 115 0.44 1.71 14.44
CA TYR A 115 1.81 2.10 14.20
C TYR A 115 2.02 3.54 14.67
N LEU A 116 2.61 3.72 15.85
CA LEU A 116 2.70 5.04 16.49
C LEU A 116 3.91 5.84 16.04
N GLU A 117 5.07 5.17 15.90
CA GLU A 117 6.31 5.80 15.43
C GLU A 117 7.18 4.80 14.66
N ASN A 118 7.86 5.30 13.63
CA ASN A 118 8.94 4.60 12.97
C ASN A 118 9.86 5.63 12.28
N THR A 119 11.17 5.48 12.44
CA THR A 119 12.15 6.29 11.72
C THR A 119 12.57 5.57 10.43
N PRO A 120 12.98 6.30 9.37
CA PRO A 120 13.36 5.70 8.09
C PRO A 120 14.46 4.63 8.18
N SER A 121 15.44 4.78 9.10
CA SER A 121 16.48 3.77 9.36
C SER A 121 16.03 2.67 10.32
N HIS A 122 14.77 2.73 10.78
CA HIS A 122 14.26 1.86 11.84
C HIS A 122 15.10 1.91 13.11
N SER A 123 15.72 3.08 13.39
CA SER A 123 16.51 3.29 14.59
C SER A 123 15.66 3.44 15.85
N TYR A 124 14.40 3.84 15.68
CA TYR A 124 13.34 3.80 16.69
C TYR A 124 12.02 3.43 16.03
N MET A 125 11.28 2.52 16.66
CA MET A 125 9.95 2.08 16.23
C MET A 125 9.07 1.86 17.44
N LYS A 126 7.77 2.14 17.32
CA LYS A 126 6.77 1.95 18.38
C LYS A 126 5.45 1.45 17.79
N HIS A 127 5.03 0.30 18.27
CA HIS A 127 3.77 -0.37 17.94
C HIS A 127 2.90 -0.46 19.18
N LEU A 128 1.57 -0.37 19.02
CA LEU A 128 0.58 -0.59 20.06
C LEU A 128 -0.41 -1.66 19.60
N TYR A 129 -0.63 -2.67 20.43
CA TYR A 129 -1.70 -3.64 20.27
C TYR A 129 -2.67 -3.53 21.44
N LYS A 130 -3.98 -3.50 21.15
CA LYS A 130 -5.06 -3.49 22.14
C LYS A 130 -5.49 -4.94 22.42
N TYR A 131 -5.00 -5.54 23.51
CA TYR A 131 -5.27 -6.94 23.82
C TYR A 131 -6.39 -7.11 24.84
N PRO A 132 -7.53 -7.74 24.50
CA PRO A 132 -8.62 -7.99 25.44
C PRO A 132 -8.20 -8.86 26.63
N GLN A 133 -8.79 -8.62 27.82
CA GLN A 133 -8.64 -9.44 29.03
C GLN A 133 -9.63 -10.61 29.08
N ASN A 134 -10.61 -10.62 28.18
CA ASN A 134 -11.57 -11.71 27.99
C ASN A 134 -11.19 -12.56 26.80
N GLU A 135 -11.85 -13.71 26.64
CA GLU A 135 -11.70 -14.58 25.49
C GLU A 135 -11.95 -13.82 24.20
N PHE A 136 -11.02 -13.93 23.24
CA PHE A 136 -11.14 -13.23 21.98
C PHE A 136 -12.29 -13.83 21.15
N PRO A 137 -13.20 -13.02 20.60
CA PRO A 137 -14.46 -13.48 20.02
C PRO A 137 -14.32 -14.00 18.58
N TYR A 138 -13.41 -14.96 18.33
CA TYR A 138 -13.13 -15.51 16.98
C TYR A 138 -14.38 -16.01 16.28
N ASP A 139 -15.15 -16.88 16.95
CA ASP A 139 -16.33 -17.53 16.37
C ASP A 139 -17.47 -16.55 16.16
N GLU A 140 -17.63 -15.58 17.06
CA GLU A 140 -18.64 -14.52 16.96
C GLU A 140 -18.36 -13.64 15.74
N LEU A 141 -17.13 -13.20 15.56
CA LEU A 141 -16.70 -12.38 14.42
C LEU A 141 -16.97 -13.09 13.08
N VAL A 142 -16.66 -14.37 12.99
CA VAL A 142 -16.96 -15.17 11.79
C VAL A 142 -18.46 -15.33 11.59
N ALA A 143 -19.18 -15.76 12.62
CA ALA A 143 -20.60 -16.10 12.52
C ALA A 143 -21.48 -14.86 12.21
N GLU A 144 -21.18 -13.72 12.85
CA GLU A 144 -21.94 -12.49 12.59
C GLU A 144 -21.67 -11.93 11.20
N ASN A 145 -20.42 -11.90 10.74
CA ASN A 145 -20.14 -11.44 9.37
C ASN A 145 -20.74 -12.36 8.29
N GLN A 146 -20.71 -13.68 8.51
CA GLN A 146 -21.34 -14.64 7.58
C GLN A 146 -22.88 -14.53 7.50
N LYS A 147 -23.54 -14.06 8.57
CA LYS A 147 -24.99 -13.82 8.56
C LYS A 147 -25.38 -12.56 7.78
N ARG A 148 -24.47 -11.59 7.71
CA ARG A 148 -24.72 -10.28 7.13
C ARG A 148 -24.70 -10.36 5.61
N GLY A 149 -25.58 -9.58 4.97
CA GLY A 149 -25.60 -9.42 3.53
C GLY A 149 -24.76 -8.23 3.08
N LYS A 150 -24.67 -8.03 1.77
CA LYS A 150 -23.96 -6.91 1.15
C LYS A 150 -24.55 -5.51 1.47
N HIS A 151 -25.75 -5.45 2.07
CA HIS A 151 -26.35 -4.19 2.52
C HIS A 151 -26.12 -3.88 3.99
N ASP A 152 -25.51 -4.80 4.72
CA ASP A 152 -25.22 -4.65 6.13
C ASP A 152 -23.79 -4.15 6.32
N LEU A 153 -23.56 -3.34 7.34
CA LEU A 153 -22.20 -2.97 7.75
C LEU A 153 -21.41 -4.21 8.17
N GLU A 154 -20.11 -4.19 8.01
CA GLU A 154 -19.24 -5.21 8.59
C GLU A 154 -19.36 -5.23 10.11
N TYR A 155 -19.24 -6.42 10.70
CA TYR A 155 -19.16 -6.58 12.14
C TYR A 155 -17.70 -6.52 12.59
N GLN A 156 -17.36 -5.48 13.35
CA GLN A 156 -16.01 -5.19 13.79
C GLN A 156 -15.75 -5.68 15.21
N LEU A 157 -14.49 -5.77 15.60
CA LEU A 157 -14.11 -6.16 16.96
C LEU A 157 -14.70 -5.22 18.02
N LEU A 158 -14.88 -3.93 17.71
CA LEU A 158 -15.53 -2.99 18.62
C LEU A 158 -17.03 -3.27 18.82
N ASP A 159 -17.69 -3.85 17.82
CA ASP A 159 -19.12 -4.18 17.91
C ASP A 159 -19.41 -5.35 18.87
N THR A 160 -18.40 -6.16 19.19
CA THR A 160 -18.54 -7.27 20.16
C THR A 160 -18.69 -6.79 21.60
N GLY A 161 -18.42 -5.52 21.88
CA GLY A 161 -18.42 -4.97 23.25
C GLY A 161 -17.23 -5.41 24.11
N ILE A 162 -16.23 -6.12 23.54
CA ILE A 162 -15.12 -6.68 24.33
C ILE A 162 -14.24 -5.59 24.99
N PHE A 163 -14.35 -4.34 24.55
CA PHE A 163 -13.64 -3.17 25.09
C PHE A 163 -14.52 -2.26 25.96
N ASP A 164 -15.80 -2.57 26.20
CA ASP A 164 -16.77 -1.66 26.81
C ASP A 164 -16.45 -1.29 28.26
N ASN A 165 -15.86 -2.20 29.02
CA ASN A 165 -15.53 -1.99 30.44
C ASN A 165 -14.05 -1.64 30.65
N ASP A 166 -13.32 -1.25 29.61
CA ASP A 166 -11.86 -1.06 29.60
C ASP A 166 -11.07 -2.31 30.00
N GLU A 167 -11.70 -3.51 29.95
CA GLU A 167 -11.05 -4.79 30.27
C GLU A 167 -10.10 -5.24 29.15
N TYR A 168 -9.02 -4.46 28.96
CA TYR A 168 -7.97 -4.75 27.98
C TYR A 168 -6.59 -4.28 28.47
N PHE A 169 -5.56 -4.76 27.78
CA PHE A 169 -4.19 -4.31 27.94
C PHE A 169 -3.78 -3.45 26.76
N ASP A 170 -3.10 -2.32 27.02
CA ASP A 170 -2.26 -1.68 26.02
C ASP A 170 -0.89 -2.35 26.03
N VAL A 171 -0.54 -2.99 24.91
CA VAL A 171 0.75 -3.64 24.73
C VAL A 171 1.60 -2.83 23.77
N PHE A 172 2.52 -2.04 24.32
CA PHE A 172 3.48 -1.27 23.55
C PHE A 172 4.72 -2.12 23.30
N THR A 173 5.07 -2.27 22.00
CA THR A 173 6.34 -2.87 21.60
C THR A 173 7.20 -1.80 20.96
N GLU A 174 8.35 -1.52 21.60
CA GLU A 174 9.27 -0.48 21.16
C GLU A 174 10.62 -1.11 20.80
N TYR A 175 11.20 -0.64 19.71
CA TYR A 175 12.53 -1.03 19.26
C TYR A 175 13.44 0.18 19.18
N ALA A 176 14.68 0.02 19.66
CA ALA A 176 15.72 1.04 19.55
C ALA A 176 17.05 0.41 19.12
N LYS A 177 17.68 0.92 18.07
CA LYS A 177 19.00 0.43 17.64
C LYS A 177 20.12 1.21 18.33
N ALA A 178 20.98 0.53 19.05
CA ALA A 178 22.26 1.14 19.45
C ALA A 178 23.18 1.32 18.23
N GLU A 179 23.28 0.27 17.39
CA GLU A 179 23.96 0.22 16.10
C GLU A 179 23.13 -0.66 15.14
N GLY A 180 23.53 -0.78 13.87
CA GLY A 180 22.78 -1.53 12.85
C GLY A 180 22.52 -3.01 13.17
N GLU A 181 23.35 -3.61 14.03
CA GLU A 181 23.27 -5.02 14.46
C GLU A 181 23.14 -5.18 15.99
N ASP A 182 22.63 -4.14 16.66
CA ASP A 182 22.43 -4.09 18.11
C ASP A 182 21.08 -3.47 18.41
N LEU A 183 20.09 -4.31 18.66
CA LEU A 183 18.67 -3.98 18.81
C LEU A 183 18.24 -4.16 20.26
N LEU A 184 17.63 -3.14 20.81
CA LEU A 184 16.99 -3.14 22.11
C LEU A 184 15.48 -3.23 21.92
N VAL A 185 14.83 -4.09 22.67
CA VAL A 185 13.39 -4.30 22.65
C VAL A 185 12.81 -4.00 24.03
N LYS A 186 11.76 -3.19 24.06
CA LYS A 186 11.03 -2.86 25.29
C LYS A 186 9.56 -3.16 25.07
N ILE A 187 9.01 -4.10 25.85
CA ILE A 187 7.59 -4.45 25.80
C ILE A 187 6.97 -3.94 27.09
N SER A 188 6.01 -3.03 26.98
CA SER A 188 5.32 -2.43 28.13
C SER A 188 3.85 -2.77 28.05
N ILE A 189 3.33 -3.44 29.09
CA ILE A 189 1.95 -3.89 29.17
C ILE A 189 1.25 -3.07 30.27
N CYS A 190 0.25 -2.31 29.88
CA CYS A 190 -0.56 -1.50 30.79
C CYS A 190 -1.95 -2.10 30.94
N ASN A 191 -2.37 -2.38 32.16
CA ASN A 191 -3.74 -2.82 32.45
C ASN A 191 -4.68 -1.59 32.48
N ARG A 192 -5.60 -1.53 31.51
CA ARG A 192 -6.64 -0.48 31.44
C ARG A 192 -7.87 -0.84 32.24
N GLY A 193 -8.04 -2.13 32.58
CA GLY A 193 -9.15 -2.63 33.36
C GLY A 193 -9.15 -2.14 34.81
N ARG A 194 -10.28 -2.36 35.47
CA ARG A 194 -10.52 -1.96 36.86
C ARG A 194 -10.15 -3.03 37.91
N LYS A 195 -9.66 -4.16 37.45
CA LYS A 195 -9.24 -5.30 38.29
C LYS A 195 -7.84 -5.73 37.91
N MET A 196 -7.13 -6.35 38.84
CA MET A 196 -5.90 -7.06 38.54
C MET A 196 -6.19 -8.14 37.48
N ALA A 197 -5.34 -8.21 36.45
CA ALA A 197 -5.51 -9.15 35.36
C ALA A 197 -4.20 -9.87 35.04
N PRO A 198 -4.24 -11.21 34.82
CA PRO A 198 -3.08 -11.99 34.42
C PRO A 198 -2.82 -11.82 32.91
N VAL A 199 -1.55 -11.86 32.53
CA VAL A 199 -1.12 -11.96 31.13
C VAL A 199 0.21 -12.67 31.03
N SER A 200 0.29 -13.63 30.11
CA SER A 200 1.56 -14.24 29.71
C SER A 200 2.10 -13.55 28.48
N VAL A 201 3.38 -13.16 28.53
CA VAL A 201 4.09 -12.51 27.44
C VAL A 201 5.25 -13.38 26.99
N LEU A 202 5.28 -13.70 25.69
CA LEU A 202 6.28 -14.56 25.06
C LEU A 202 7.00 -13.78 23.95
N PRO A 203 8.05 -13.01 24.27
CA PRO A 203 8.94 -12.48 23.23
C PRO A 203 9.61 -13.64 22.50
N THR A 204 9.20 -13.89 21.27
CA THR A 204 9.58 -15.10 20.51
C THR A 204 10.65 -14.78 19.51
N LEU A 205 11.73 -15.57 19.51
CA LEU A 205 12.81 -15.53 18.54
C LEU A 205 12.82 -16.85 17.78
N TRP A 206 12.88 -16.79 16.43
CA TRP A 206 12.95 -18.01 15.63
C TRP A 206 13.75 -17.79 14.34
N ILE A 207 14.07 -18.90 13.69
CA ILE A 207 14.78 -18.96 12.43
C ILE A 207 13.81 -19.44 11.35
N ARG A 208 13.73 -18.73 10.23
CA ARG A 208 12.90 -19.15 9.11
C ARG A 208 13.34 -20.53 8.62
N ASN A 209 12.38 -21.39 8.37
CA ASN A 209 12.66 -22.79 7.98
C ASN A 209 13.15 -22.88 6.54
N PHE A 210 14.46 -23.03 6.35
CA PHE A 210 15.06 -23.34 5.06
C PHE A 210 15.37 -24.84 4.93
N TRP A 211 15.63 -25.51 6.05
CA TRP A 211 16.13 -26.88 6.02
C TRP A 211 15.10 -27.90 5.52
N SER A 212 13.82 -27.66 5.76
CA SER A 212 12.75 -28.52 5.23
C SER A 212 12.47 -28.27 3.74
N PHE A 213 12.72 -27.07 3.21
CA PHE A 213 12.38 -26.68 1.85
C PHE A 213 13.56 -26.71 0.88
N LEU A 214 14.77 -26.35 1.30
CA LEU A 214 15.93 -26.16 0.42
C LEU A 214 17.07 -27.17 0.67
N GLY A 215 16.91 -28.08 1.63
CA GLY A 215 17.91 -29.09 1.94
C GLY A 215 19.24 -28.52 2.41
N MET A 216 19.23 -27.63 3.41
CA MET A 216 20.46 -27.06 3.98
C MET A 216 21.38 -28.15 4.55
N ASN A 217 22.69 -28.02 4.33
CA ASN A 217 23.70 -28.93 4.87
C ASN A 217 23.78 -28.90 6.40
N LYS A 218 23.37 -27.79 7.03
CA LYS A 218 23.43 -27.62 8.48
C LYS A 218 22.20 -26.84 8.95
N LYS A 219 21.37 -27.48 9.76
CA LYS A 219 20.25 -26.83 10.45
C LYS A 219 20.81 -25.80 11.43
N PRO A 220 20.36 -24.53 11.38
CA PRO A 220 20.76 -23.53 12.35
C PRO A 220 20.19 -23.86 13.73
N ILE A 221 20.77 -23.25 14.77
CA ILE A 221 20.40 -23.59 16.14
C ILE A 221 20.35 -22.34 17.03
N ILE A 222 19.34 -22.31 17.87
CA ILE A 222 19.20 -21.41 19.01
C ILE A 222 19.40 -22.25 20.27
N LYS A 223 20.30 -21.87 21.16
CA LYS A 223 20.58 -22.63 22.38
C LYS A 223 20.72 -21.72 23.57
N ARG A 224 20.37 -22.26 24.74
CA ARG A 224 20.55 -21.59 26.02
C ARG A 224 22.02 -21.49 26.34
N GLU A 225 22.47 -20.32 26.77
CA GLU A 225 23.81 -20.03 27.22
C GLU A 225 23.78 -19.31 28.59
N GLY A 226 24.94 -19.22 29.22
CA GLY A 226 25.10 -18.51 30.50
C GLY A 226 24.89 -19.36 31.74
N GLY A 227 25.11 -18.77 32.92
CA GLY A 227 25.01 -19.40 34.23
C GLY A 227 23.86 -18.87 35.05
N LYS A 228 23.84 -19.13 36.36
CA LYS A 228 22.77 -18.71 37.29
C LYS A 228 22.55 -17.19 37.35
N GLN A 229 23.51 -16.35 36.94
CA GLN A 229 23.47 -14.90 37.11
C GLN A 229 23.11 -14.12 35.82
N SER A 230 23.28 -14.69 34.63
CA SER A 230 22.87 -14.10 33.34
C SER A 230 22.49 -15.20 32.37
N GLN A 231 21.24 -15.26 32.01
CA GLN A 231 20.75 -16.17 30.98
C GLN A 231 20.59 -15.40 29.68
N TYR A 232 21.01 -16.00 28.60
CA TYR A 232 20.76 -15.52 27.25
C TYR A 232 20.70 -16.72 26.31
N VAL A 233 20.19 -16.52 25.11
CA VAL A 233 20.27 -17.54 24.06
C VAL A 233 21.25 -17.07 22.98
N SER A 234 22.05 -18.02 22.46
CA SER A 234 22.90 -17.79 21.32
C SER A 234 22.27 -18.37 20.06
N ILE A 235 22.44 -17.67 18.96
CA ILE A 235 22.02 -18.06 17.61
C ILE A 235 23.29 -18.29 16.79
N ASP A 236 23.36 -19.40 16.05
CA ASP A 236 24.39 -19.67 15.07
C ASP A 236 23.73 -19.94 13.71
N HIS A 237 23.81 -18.97 12.82
CA HIS A 237 23.20 -19.03 11.50
C HIS A 237 24.24 -18.83 10.39
N GLU A 238 24.25 -19.69 9.38
CA GLU A 238 25.28 -19.72 8.35
C GLU A 238 25.44 -18.38 7.61
N TYR A 239 24.32 -17.71 7.25
CA TYR A 239 24.32 -16.48 6.44
C TYR A 239 24.34 -15.21 7.28
N VAL A 240 23.70 -15.20 8.45
CA VAL A 240 23.55 -13.99 9.28
C VAL A 240 24.69 -13.89 10.30
N GLY A 241 25.26 -15.04 10.66
CA GLY A 241 26.31 -15.17 11.67
C GLY A 241 25.75 -15.38 13.08
N LYS A 242 26.57 -15.07 14.09
CA LYS A 242 26.23 -15.30 15.49
C LYS A 242 25.58 -14.10 16.12
N TYR A 243 24.48 -14.34 16.85
CA TYR A 243 23.78 -13.33 17.66
C TYR A 243 23.53 -13.88 19.06
N ASN A 244 23.34 -12.96 20.01
CA ASN A 244 22.88 -13.26 21.35
C ASN A 244 21.62 -12.46 21.63
N LEU A 245 20.59 -13.12 22.18
CA LEU A 245 19.43 -12.46 22.76
C LEU A 245 19.55 -12.51 24.28
N TYR A 246 19.75 -11.35 24.88
CA TYR A 246 19.71 -11.11 26.32
C TYR A 246 18.29 -10.70 26.72
N PHE A 247 17.83 -11.14 27.90
CA PHE A 247 16.49 -10.84 28.39
C PHE A 247 16.44 -10.78 29.91
N ASP A 248 15.48 -10.05 30.45
CA ASP A 248 15.19 -10.06 31.89
C ASP A 248 14.84 -11.48 32.35
N LYS A 249 14.97 -11.77 33.67
CA LYS A 249 14.71 -13.11 34.20
C LYS A 249 13.25 -13.54 33.90
N PRO A 250 13.02 -14.57 33.06
CA PRO A 250 11.69 -15.06 32.76
C PRO A 250 11.21 -16.06 33.82
N SER A 251 9.91 -16.35 33.86
CA SER A 251 9.32 -17.45 34.60
C SER A 251 9.83 -18.78 34.04
N ARG A 252 9.86 -18.91 32.70
CA ARG A 252 10.30 -20.09 31.94
C ARG A 252 11.05 -19.69 30.70
N LEU A 253 11.80 -20.65 30.13
CA LEU A 253 12.43 -20.50 28.81
C LEU A 253 12.10 -21.74 27.97
N LEU A 254 11.32 -21.56 26.90
CA LEU A 254 10.83 -22.63 26.06
C LEU A 254 11.61 -22.71 24.75
N PHE A 255 11.75 -23.97 24.25
CA PHE A 255 12.37 -24.25 22.96
C PHE A 255 11.51 -25.21 22.15
N THR A 256 11.45 -24.99 20.83
CA THR A 256 10.86 -25.91 19.87
C THR A 256 11.52 -25.74 18.50
N GLU A 257 11.02 -26.44 17.49
CA GLU A 257 11.43 -26.27 16.11
C GLU A 257 10.40 -25.46 15.33
N ASN A 258 10.86 -24.58 14.45
CA ASN A 258 10.00 -23.92 13.47
C ASN A 258 9.74 -24.91 12.32
N GLU A 259 8.98 -25.96 12.61
CA GLU A 259 8.63 -27.03 11.68
C GLU A 259 7.13 -27.31 11.74
N THR A 260 6.55 -27.64 10.57
CA THR A 260 5.13 -27.94 10.44
C THR A 260 4.73 -29.12 11.31
N ASN A 261 3.60 -28.99 12.02
CA ASN A 261 2.95 -30.10 12.68
C ASN A 261 2.18 -30.93 11.66
N MET A 262 2.83 -31.99 11.17
CA MET A 262 2.30 -32.84 10.09
C MET A 262 1.05 -33.61 10.51
N GLU A 263 0.95 -34.00 11.78
CA GLU A 263 -0.23 -34.70 12.32
C GLU A 263 -1.45 -33.78 12.25
N ARG A 264 -1.30 -32.52 12.73
CA ARG A 264 -2.39 -31.59 12.79
C ARG A 264 -2.83 -31.05 11.41
N VAL A 265 -1.88 -30.71 10.56
CA VAL A 265 -2.16 -30.03 9.27
C VAL A 265 -2.53 -31.03 8.18
N PHE A 266 -1.89 -32.20 8.17
CA PHE A 266 -1.97 -33.14 7.05
C PHE A 266 -2.41 -34.57 7.45
N ASN A 267 -2.77 -34.81 8.71
CA ASN A 267 -3.04 -36.16 9.26
C ASN A 267 -1.87 -37.13 9.03
N GLY A 268 -0.65 -36.59 8.99
CA GLY A 268 0.58 -37.32 8.80
C GLY A 268 1.20 -37.80 10.12
N THR A 269 2.52 -38.01 10.14
CA THR A 269 3.27 -38.39 11.33
C THR A 269 4.38 -37.39 11.61
N ASN A 270 4.48 -36.95 12.86
CA ASN A 270 5.58 -36.11 13.32
C ASN A 270 6.81 -36.96 13.69
N GLU A 271 7.98 -36.59 13.21
CA GLU A 271 9.23 -37.28 13.58
C GLU A 271 9.62 -37.08 15.05
N HIS A 272 9.19 -35.96 15.65
CA HIS A 272 9.42 -35.58 17.04
C HIS A 272 8.32 -34.60 17.52
N PRO A 273 8.13 -34.42 18.84
CA PRO A 273 7.06 -33.58 19.38
C PRO A 273 7.33 -32.06 19.29
N PHE A 274 8.55 -31.67 18.94
CA PHE A 274 8.94 -30.25 18.87
C PHE A 274 8.49 -29.63 17.54
N LYS A 275 7.26 -29.08 17.50
CA LYS A 275 6.68 -28.47 16.31
C LYS A 275 6.38 -26.99 16.53
N LYS A 276 6.06 -26.26 15.46
CA LYS A 276 5.86 -24.81 15.45
C LYS A 276 4.87 -24.36 16.55
N ASP A 277 3.80 -25.13 16.76
CA ASP A 277 2.68 -24.88 17.67
C ASP A 277 2.89 -25.39 19.11
N LEU A 278 4.02 -25.98 19.45
CA LEU A 278 4.27 -26.51 20.81
C LEU A 278 4.09 -25.45 21.90
N PHE A 279 4.42 -24.16 21.63
CA PHE A 279 4.24 -23.10 22.63
C PHE A 279 2.77 -22.81 22.89
N HIS A 280 1.94 -22.89 21.85
CA HIS A 280 0.50 -22.76 21.98
C HIS A 280 -0.03 -23.86 22.93
N ASP A 281 0.29 -25.13 22.64
CA ASP A 281 -0.20 -26.25 23.41
C ASP A 281 0.29 -26.18 24.87
N ALA A 282 1.57 -25.87 25.08
CA ALA A 282 2.15 -25.73 26.42
C ALA A 282 1.49 -24.62 27.26
N ILE A 283 1.17 -23.49 26.67
CA ILE A 283 0.56 -22.34 27.36
C ILE A 283 -0.93 -22.59 27.62
N ILE A 284 -1.69 -23.01 26.59
CA ILE A 284 -3.15 -23.19 26.72
C ILE A 284 -3.50 -24.36 27.65
N GLU A 285 -2.81 -25.50 27.53
CA GLU A 285 -3.02 -26.68 28.35
C GLU A 285 -2.28 -26.62 29.68
N ASN A 286 -1.44 -25.61 29.91
CA ASN A 286 -0.55 -25.49 31.04
C ASN A 286 0.34 -26.75 31.24
N ASP A 287 0.74 -27.39 30.14
CA ASP A 287 1.65 -28.54 30.12
C ASP A 287 3.00 -28.20 29.46
N PHE A 288 3.96 -27.88 30.27
CA PHE A 288 5.32 -27.55 29.86
C PHE A 288 6.26 -28.76 29.77
N SER A 289 5.75 -29.96 30.04
CA SER A 289 6.57 -31.17 30.22
C SER A 289 7.42 -31.55 29.01
N VAL A 290 6.97 -31.19 27.77
CA VAL A 290 7.70 -31.41 26.55
C VAL A 290 8.62 -30.21 26.24
N ALA A 291 8.09 -28.99 26.27
CA ALA A 291 8.82 -27.78 25.87
C ALA A 291 10.01 -27.43 26.76
N GLU A 292 9.95 -27.77 28.06
CA GLU A 292 11.05 -27.54 29.04
C GLU A 292 12.15 -28.60 28.99
N LYS A 293 11.91 -29.75 28.39
CA LYS A 293 12.95 -30.77 28.22
C LYS A 293 14.00 -30.40 27.22
N ASN A 294 13.68 -29.52 26.31
CA ASN A 294 14.59 -29.07 25.26
C ASN A 294 15.37 -27.81 25.69
N MET A 295 16.64 -27.80 25.42
CA MET A 295 17.52 -26.68 25.76
C MET A 295 18.04 -25.95 24.51
N HIS A 296 17.53 -26.31 23.38
CA HIS A 296 17.86 -25.74 22.07
C HIS A 296 16.75 -26.03 21.06
N GLY A 297 16.76 -25.33 19.93
CA GLY A 297 15.83 -25.51 18.83
C GLY A 297 16.02 -24.44 17.79
N THR A 298 15.07 -24.29 16.92
CA THR A 298 15.03 -23.20 15.91
C THR A 298 13.99 -22.13 16.25
N LYS A 299 13.24 -22.30 17.34
CA LYS A 299 12.31 -21.33 17.91
C LYS A 299 12.45 -21.33 19.44
N CYS A 300 12.51 -20.18 20.08
CA CYS A 300 12.57 -20.06 21.54
C CYS A 300 11.77 -18.85 22.02
N ALA A 301 11.27 -18.95 23.26
CA ALA A 301 10.60 -17.85 23.94
C ALA A 301 10.90 -17.84 25.45
N PRO A 302 11.44 -16.76 26.01
CA PRO A 302 11.32 -16.48 27.43
C PRO A 302 9.86 -16.16 27.75
N VAL A 303 9.29 -16.79 28.75
CA VAL A 303 7.89 -16.61 29.19
C VAL A 303 7.84 -15.76 30.44
N TYR A 304 7.01 -14.74 30.44
CA TYR A 304 6.74 -13.87 31.58
C TYR A 304 5.27 -13.99 31.96
N GLU A 305 5.02 -14.63 33.09
CA GLU A 305 3.68 -14.72 33.69
C GLU A 305 3.53 -13.52 34.63
N LEU A 306 2.66 -12.56 34.25
CA LEU A 306 2.50 -11.29 34.93
C LEU A 306 1.08 -11.17 35.50
N GLU A 307 0.98 -10.63 36.72
CA GLU A 307 -0.25 -10.10 37.30
C GLU A 307 -0.10 -8.58 37.33
N ILE A 308 -1.02 -7.83 36.69
CA ILE A 308 -0.93 -6.38 36.51
C ILE A 308 -2.14 -5.72 37.20
N GLU A 309 -1.86 -4.84 38.17
CA GLU A 309 -2.89 -4.08 38.87
C GLU A 309 -3.55 -3.04 37.94
N PRO A 310 -4.76 -2.57 38.25
CA PRO A 310 -5.41 -1.49 37.50
C PRO A 310 -4.52 -0.26 37.32
N GLY A 311 -4.32 0.16 36.09
CA GLY A 311 -3.46 1.29 35.72
C GLY A 311 -1.96 1.06 35.84
N GLU A 312 -1.54 -0.10 36.34
CA GLU A 312 -0.12 -0.47 36.42
C GLU A 312 0.44 -0.81 35.04
N THR A 313 1.73 -0.52 34.83
CA THR A 313 2.48 -0.91 33.64
C THR A 313 3.69 -1.77 34.03
N LYS A 314 3.75 -2.99 33.52
CA LYS A 314 4.95 -3.85 33.61
C LYS A 314 5.76 -3.74 32.33
N THR A 315 7.08 -3.76 32.46
CA THR A 315 8.02 -3.62 31.34
C THR A 315 9.01 -4.77 31.30
N ILE A 316 9.17 -5.35 30.12
CA ILE A 316 10.14 -6.41 29.82
C ILE A 316 11.20 -5.83 28.88
N LYS A 317 12.48 -6.09 29.15
CA LYS A 317 13.60 -5.63 28.37
C LYS A 317 14.35 -6.80 27.71
N LEU A 318 14.67 -6.65 26.42
CA LEU A 318 15.48 -7.61 25.68
C LEU A 318 16.50 -6.87 24.81
N ARG A 319 17.59 -7.55 24.45
CA ARG A 319 18.61 -7.02 23.54
C ARG A 319 19.16 -8.11 22.63
N LEU A 320 18.99 -7.94 21.33
CA LEU A 320 19.52 -8.81 20.29
C LEU A 320 20.76 -8.16 19.67
N THR A 321 21.92 -8.80 19.78
CA THR A 321 23.17 -8.22 19.33
C THR A 321 24.21 -9.27 18.95
N LYS A 322 25.11 -8.92 18.02
CA LYS A 322 26.30 -9.72 17.69
C LYS A 322 27.40 -9.62 18.74
N ASN A 323 27.43 -8.53 19.48
CA ASN A 323 28.53 -8.21 20.39
C ASN A 323 28.29 -8.79 21.78
N ALA A 324 29.33 -9.23 22.43
CA ALA A 324 29.27 -9.47 23.86
C ALA A 324 29.16 -8.13 24.59
N VAL A 325 28.11 -7.94 25.39
CA VAL A 325 27.83 -6.68 26.09
C VAL A 325 27.81 -6.93 27.58
N ASN A 326 28.61 -6.18 28.33
CA ASN A 326 28.53 -6.17 29.79
C ASN A 326 27.26 -5.40 30.22
N SER A 327 26.46 -6.01 31.13
CA SER A 327 25.19 -5.41 31.59
C SER A 327 24.25 -5.01 30.44
N PRO A 328 23.84 -5.95 29.59
CA PRO A 328 23.14 -5.65 28.35
C PRO A 328 21.81 -4.92 28.56
N LEU A 329 21.17 -5.08 29.72
CA LEU A 329 19.88 -4.49 30.11
C LEU A 329 20.02 -3.41 31.20
N GLY A 330 21.22 -2.95 31.48
CA GLY A 330 21.50 -1.93 32.49
C GLY A 330 21.20 -0.49 32.02
N THR A 331 21.82 0.50 32.70
CA THR A 331 21.57 1.94 32.43
C THR A 331 21.84 2.39 30.99
N SER A 332 22.73 1.70 30.27
CA SER A 332 22.96 1.96 28.84
C SER A 332 21.73 1.66 27.98
N PHE A 333 20.90 0.71 28.37
CA PHE A 333 19.66 0.36 27.68
C PHE A 333 18.71 1.56 27.64
N ASP A 334 18.35 2.12 28.80
CA ASP A 334 17.42 3.25 28.90
C ASP A 334 18.00 4.51 28.24
N SER A 335 19.32 4.69 28.30
CA SER A 335 20.02 5.78 27.62
C SER A 335 19.88 5.70 26.09
N VAL A 336 19.97 4.51 25.50
CA VAL A 336 19.77 4.31 24.05
C VAL A 336 18.34 4.67 23.68
N PHE A 337 17.33 4.17 24.39
CA PHE A 337 15.93 4.50 24.13
C PHE A 337 15.69 6.00 24.20
N SER A 338 16.09 6.66 25.29
CA SER A 338 15.92 8.10 25.46
C SER A 338 16.58 8.91 24.34
N LYS A 339 17.75 8.46 23.87
CA LYS A 339 18.45 9.08 22.76
C LYS A 339 17.70 8.92 21.43
N ARG A 340 17.21 7.69 21.11
CA ARG A 340 16.50 7.41 19.86
C ARG A 340 15.17 8.13 19.78
N ILE A 341 14.42 8.21 20.87
CA ILE A 341 13.18 8.98 20.95
C ILE A 341 13.44 10.45 20.62
N LYS A 342 14.45 11.09 21.26
CA LYS A 342 14.79 12.48 20.97
C LYS A 342 15.24 12.70 19.52
N GLU A 343 15.99 11.76 18.97
CA GLU A 343 16.44 11.84 17.57
C GLU A 343 15.28 11.63 16.59
N SER A 344 14.31 10.76 16.90
CA SER A 344 13.06 10.59 16.15
C SER A 344 12.23 11.88 16.14
N GLN A 345 12.03 12.49 17.31
CA GLN A 345 11.33 13.76 17.44
C GLN A 345 11.99 14.87 16.61
N SER A 346 13.33 15.00 16.74
CA SER A 346 14.08 16.00 15.95
C SER A 346 13.96 15.79 14.44
N PHE A 347 13.93 14.53 13.99
CA PHE A 347 13.70 14.21 12.59
C PHE A 347 12.28 14.61 12.16
N LEU A 348 11.27 14.22 12.93
CA LEU A 348 9.86 14.53 12.64
C LEU A 348 9.66 16.06 12.55
N GLU A 349 10.16 16.83 13.52
CA GLU A 349 10.10 18.29 13.50
C GLU A 349 10.69 18.89 12.21
N THR A 350 11.71 18.25 11.64
CA THR A 350 12.33 18.71 10.39
C THR A 350 11.42 18.49 9.18
N VAL A 351 10.73 17.36 9.12
CA VAL A 351 9.86 17.01 7.97
C VAL A 351 8.44 17.57 8.10
N THR A 352 8.06 18.04 9.30
CA THR A 352 6.73 18.61 9.60
C THR A 352 6.81 20.06 10.13
N GLU A 353 7.86 20.79 9.75
CA GLU A 353 8.20 22.12 10.34
C GLU A 353 7.06 23.13 10.33
N LYS A 354 6.25 23.14 9.29
CA LYS A 354 5.15 24.11 9.09
C LYS A 354 3.79 23.60 9.57
N SER A 355 3.70 22.34 9.99
CA SER A 355 2.44 21.70 10.38
C SER A 355 2.02 22.12 11.80
N SER A 356 0.71 22.28 12.01
CA SER A 356 0.13 22.40 13.36
C SER A 356 0.37 21.14 14.19
N GLU A 357 0.10 21.16 15.48
CA GLU A 357 0.27 19.99 16.35
C GLU A 357 -0.60 18.82 15.89
N GLU A 358 -1.86 19.04 15.57
CA GLU A 358 -2.78 18.05 15.04
C GLU A 358 -2.30 17.48 13.69
N GLN A 359 -1.90 18.34 12.76
CA GLN A 359 -1.37 17.92 11.46
C GLN A 359 -0.08 17.11 11.60
N ARG A 360 0.77 17.48 12.56
CA ARG A 360 2.01 16.74 12.84
C ARG A 360 1.72 15.34 13.38
N GLU A 361 0.69 15.20 14.22
CA GLU A 361 0.30 13.87 14.73
C GLU A 361 -0.23 12.96 13.60
N ILE A 362 -1.05 13.51 12.69
CA ILE A 362 -1.52 12.80 11.49
C ILE A 362 -0.32 12.37 10.63
N GLN A 363 0.59 13.28 10.32
CA GLN A 363 1.78 12.98 9.51
C GLN A 363 2.69 11.94 10.19
N LYS A 364 2.88 12.03 11.51
CA LYS A 364 3.70 11.09 12.28
C LYS A 364 3.18 9.66 12.15
N GLN A 365 1.87 9.44 12.37
CA GLN A 365 1.28 8.11 12.29
C GLN A 365 1.18 7.62 10.84
N ALA A 366 0.92 8.51 9.87
CA ALA A 366 0.97 8.17 8.45
C ALA A 366 2.37 7.69 8.02
N PHE A 367 3.42 8.40 8.41
CA PHE A 367 4.81 7.96 8.15
C PHE A 367 5.15 6.67 8.89
N ALA A 368 4.71 6.51 10.15
CA ALA A 368 4.96 5.31 10.92
C ALA A 368 4.34 4.09 10.22
N GLY A 369 3.06 4.14 9.89
CA GLY A 369 2.37 3.07 9.17
C GLY A 369 3.04 2.74 7.85
N LEU A 370 3.33 3.76 7.02
CA LEU A 370 4.01 3.55 5.73
C LEU A 370 5.39 2.89 5.90
N LEU A 371 6.16 3.25 6.92
CA LEU A 371 7.46 2.65 7.20
C LEU A 371 7.34 1.21 7.73
N TRP A 372 6.23 0.87 8.40
CA TRP A 372 5.93 -0.49 8.85
C TRP A 372 5.44 -1.39 7.70
N THR A 373 5.00 -0.86 6.56
CA THR A 373 4.61 -1.65 5.38
C THR A 373 5.79 -2.29 4.65
N LYS A 374 7.02 -1.93 4.99
CA LYS A 374 8.22 -2.56 4.43
C LYS A 374 8.29 -4.02 4.85
N GLN A 375 8.09 -4.94 3.91
CA GLN A 375 8.07 -6.37 4.16
C GLN A 375 9.05 -7.09 3.24
N TYR A 376 9.58 -8.20 3.74
CA TYR A 376 10.34 -9.12 2.92
C TYR A 376 9.40 -9.90 2.01
N TYR A 377 9.54 -9.70 0.71
CA TYR A 377 8.81 -10.40 -0.32
C TYR A 377 9.74 -11.38 -1.02
N ASN A 378 9.40 -12.67 -0.96
CA ASN A 378 10.16 -13.75 -1.55
C ASN A 378 9.21 -14.71 -2.25
N TYR A 379 9.41 -14.90 -3.58
CA TYR A 379 8.60 -15.80 -4.38
C TYR A 379 9.37 -16.26 -5.61
N GLU A 380 9.43 -17.56 -5.84
CA GLU A 380 10.08 -18.18 -6.99
C GLU A 380 9.11 -19.11 -7.70
N ILE A 381 8.66 -18.74 -8.91
CA ILE A 381 7.65 -19.50 -9.65
C ILE A 381 8.14 -20.92 -9.99
N GLU A 382 9.41 -21.10 -10.33
CA GLU A 382 9.95 -22.44 -10.59
C GLU A 382 9.81 -23.38 -9.39
N GLN A 383 10.08 -22.87 -8.18
CA GLN A 383 9.90 -23.64 -6.94
C GLN A 383 8.44 -23.88 -6.63
N TRP A 384 7.58 -22.87 -6.84
CA TRP A 384 6.14 -23.00 -6.65
C TRP A 384 5.55 -24.08 -7.57
N LEU A 385 5.93 -24.10 -8.85
CA LEU A 385 5.48 -25.11 -9.81
C LEU A 385 5.93 -26.54 -9.44
N LYS A 386 7.10 -26.70 -8.85
CA LYS A 386 7.63 -28.01 -8.38
C LYS A 386 7.01 -28.47 -7.07
N GLY A 387 6.45 -27.56 -6.26
CA GLY A 387 5.93 -27.84 -4.92
C GLY A 387 7.01 -28.02 -3.86
N ASP A 388 6.57 -28.31 -2.64
CA ASP A 388 7.45 -28.57 -1.50
C ASP A 388 8.02 -30.01 -1.56
N PRO A 389 9.18 -30.28 -0.95
CA PRO A 389 9.68 -31.64 -0.80
C PRO A 389 8.64 -32.55 -0.15
N GLY A 390 8.35 -33.66 -0.79
CA GLY A 390 7.36 -34.62 -0.32
C GLY A 390 5.90 -34.31 -0.72
N THR A 391 5.67 -33.21 -1.44
CA THR A 391 4.36 -32.91 -2.05
C THR A 391 4.42 -33.07 -3.56
N SER A 392 3.31 -33.48 -4.16
CA SER A 392 3.16 -33.53 -5.62
C SER A 392 2.06 -32.55 -6.01
N PRO A 393 2.41 -31.35 -6.49
CA PRO A 393 1.41 -30.40 -6.94
C PRO A 393 0.60 -30.97 -8.12
N PRO A 394 -0.65 -30.55 -8.29
CA PRO A 394 -1.46 -30.95 -9.43
C PRO A 394 -0.74 -30.66 -10.76
N GLN A 395 -0.87 -31.54 -11.77
CA GLN A 395 -0.22 -31.31 -13.06
C GLN A 395 -0.75 -30.07 -13.77
N GLU A 396 -1.98 -29.73 -13.55
CA GLU A 396 -2.68 -28.54 -14.06
C GLU A 396 -1.99 -27.24 -13.62
N ARG A 397 -1.29 -27.22 -12.48
CA ARG A 397 -0.51 -26.07 -12.00
C ARG A 397 0.51 -25.58 -13.04
N TRP A 398 1.10 -26.49 -13.82
CA TRP A 398 2.07 -26.15 -14.88
C TRP A 398 1.46 -25.41 -16.08
N GLN A 399 0.15 -25.43 -16.23
CA GLN A 399 -0.61 -24.80 -17.31
C GLN A 399 -1.53 -23.66 -16.83
N GLY A 400 -1.68 -23.52 -15.53
CA GLY A 400 -2.47 -22.48 -14.87
C GLY A 400 -1.71 -21.17 -14.69
N ARG A 401 -2.06 -20.44 -13.63
CA ARG A 401 -1.38 -19.19 -13.25
C ARG A 401 0.12 -19.41 -13.09
N ASN A 402 0.92 -18.34 -13.29
CA ASN A 402 2.39 -18.36 -13.25
C ASN A 402 3.08 -19.19 -14.35
N SER A 403 2.36 -19.91 -15.17
CA SER A 403 2.95 -20.75 -16.23
C SER A 403 3.63 -19.92 -17.33
N ASN A 404 3.22 -18.67 -17.52
CA ASN A 404 3.71 -17.78 -18.56
C ASN A 404 5.05 -17.10 -18.19
N TRP A 405 5.39 -17.03 -16.90
CA TRP A 405 6.62 -16.38 -16.43
C TRP A 405 7.41 -17.24 -15.44
N LYS A 406 7.84 -18.40 -15.88
CA LYS A 406 8.54 -19.41 -15.06
C LYS A 406 9.87 -18.95 -14.46
N THR A 407 10.44 -17.85 -14.97
CA THR A 407 11.69 -17.26 -14.48
C THR A 407 11.48 -16.15 -13.45
N PHE A 408 10.25 -15.88 -13.07
CA PHE A 408 9.95 -14.90 -12.04
C PHE A 408 10.53 -15.33 -10.70
N ARG A 409 11.31 -14.40 -10.08
CA ARG A 409 12.03 -14.70 -8.86
C ARG A 409 12.29 -13.43 -8.07
N ASN A 410 11.68 -13.30 -6.89
CA ASN A 410 11.79 -12.14 -6.01
C ASN A 410 12.33 -12.52 -4.64
N HIS A 411 13.13 -11.62 -4.05
CA HIS A 411 13.61 -11.71 -2.68
C HIS A 411 14.11 -10.34 -2.20
N ASP A 412 13.19 -9.39 -2.15
CA ASP A 412 13.48 -7.97 -1.87
C ASP A 412 12.61 -7.45 -0.71
N ILE A 413 12.99 -6.30 -0.17
CA ILE A 413 12.12 -5.54 0.73
C ILE A 413 11.23 -4.65 -0.12
N LEU A 414 9.93 -4.83 -0.02
CA LEU A 414 8.91 -4.03 -0.68
C LEU A 414 8.10 -3.24 0.33
N SER A 415 7.64 -2.05 -0.06
CA SER A 415 6.50 -1.41 0.58
C SER A 415 5.24 -2.06 0.05
N MET A 416 4.59 -2.84 0.88
CA MET A 416 3.30 -3.47 0.57
C MET A 416 2.16 -2.47 0.84
N PRO A 417 0.99 -2.63 0.23
CA PRO A 417 -0.16 -1.78 0.53
C PRO A 417 -0.51 -1.77 2.01
N ASP A 418 -0.54 -2.94 2.67
CA ASP A 418 -0.60 -3.04 4.12
C ASP A 418 0.21 -4.24 4.64
N ALA A 419 0.21 -4.44 5.97
CA ALA A 419 0.95 -5.52 6.61
C ALA A 419 0.12 -6.82 6.77
N TRP A 420 -1.13 -6.86 6.36
CA TRP A 420 -2.04 -7.97 6.61
C TRP A 420 -2.74 -8.51 5.35
N GLU A 421 -3.42 -7.67 4.55
CA GLU A 421 -4.36 -8.13 3.53
C GLU A 421 -3.75 -8.43 2.16
N TYR A 422 -2.74 -7.67 1.75
CA TYR A 422 -2.24 -7.76 0.37
C TYR A 422 -1.24 -8.88 0.18
N PRO A 423 -1.61 -9.88 -0.63
CA PRO A 423 -0.79 -11.07 -0.83
C PRO A 423 0.25 -10.96 -1.96
N TRP A 424 0.30 -9.87 -2.69
CA TRP A 424 1.15 -9.69 -3.87
C TRP A 424 1.85 -8.33 -3.85
N PHE A 425 2.87 -8.19 -4.69
CA PHE A 425 3.43 -6.87 -4.92
C PHE A 425 2.42 -6.01 -5.69
N ALA A 426 2.14 -4.81 -5.23
CA ALA A 426 1.20 -3.90 -5.85
C ALA A 426 1.98 -2.74 -6.50
N ALA A 427 2.26 -2.86 -7.80
CA ALA A 427 3.18 -1.95 -8.49
C ALA A 427 2.65 -0.52 -8.61
N TRP A 428 1.33 -0.33 -8.83
CA TRP A 428 0.78 1.02 -8.92
C TRP A 428 0.59 1.68 -7.56
N ASP A 429 0.20 0.91 -6.53
CA ASP A 429 0.15 1.37 -5.13
C ASP A 429 1.52 1.87 -4.68
N SER A 430 2.56 1.06 -4.93
CA SER A 430 3.93 1.41 -4.58
C SER A 430 4.41 2.72 -5.24
N ALA A 431 3.91 3.08 -6.40
CA ALA A 431 4.23 4.35 -7.04
C ALA A 431 3.73 5.54 -6.19
N PHE A 432 2.52 5.47 -5.66
CA PHE A 432 1.98 6.46 -4.72
C PHE A 432 2.71 6.45 -3.37
N HIS A 433 3.01 5.26 -2.83
CA HIS A 433 3.82 5.14 -1.61
C HIS A 433 5.15 5.87 -1.74
N CYS A 434 5.81 5.74 -2.89
CA CYS A 434 7.11 6.37 -3.15
C CYS A 434 7.05 7.90 -3.09
N VAL A 435 5.93 8.51 -3.44
CA VAL A 435 5.76 9.97 -3.29
C VAL A 435 5.85 10.37 -1.82
N THR A 436 5.16 9.66 -0.92
CA THR A 436 5.25 9.92 0.52
C THR A 436 6.60 9.48 1.11
N PHE A 437 7.14 8.33 0.72
CA PHE A 437 8.49 7.94 1.12
C PHE A 437 9.54 8.99 0.79
N SER A 438 9.37 9.72 -0.32
CA SER A 438 10.31 10.78 -0.72
C SER A 438 10.43 11.92 0.30
N MET A 439 9.44 12.10 1.18
CA MET A 439 9.51 13.06 2.29
C MET A 439 10.50 12.60 3.36
N VAL A 440 10.55 11.30 3.65
CA VAL A 440 11.26 10.71 4.81
C VAL A 440 12.48 9.87 4.43
N ASP A 441 12.44 9.12 3.31
CA ASP A 441 13.54 8.29 2.78
C ASP A 441 13.55 8.33 1.24
N HIS A 442 14.09 9.38 0.70
CA HIS A 442 14.12 9.64 -0.73
C HIS A 442 14.86 8.55 -1.53
N GLU A 443 15.94 8.02 -0.99
CA GLU A 443 16.71 6.96 -1.64
C GLU A 443 15.95 5.62 -1.67
N PHE A 444 15.17 5.31 -0.64
CA PHE A 444 14.29 4.14 -0.66
C PHE A 444 13.22 4.31 -1.75
N ALA A 445 12.56 5.48 -1.83
CA ALA A 445 11.57 5.78 -2.85
C ALA A 445 12.11 5.54 -4.28
N LYS A 446 13.29 6.12 -4.60
CA LYS A 446 13.95 5.90 -5.90
C LYS A 446 14.24 4.42 -6.16
N LYS A 447 14.71 3.69 -5.16
CA LYS A 447 15.04 2.27 -5.29
C LYS A 447 13.81 1.40 -5.49
N GLN A 448 12.69 1.70 -4.85
CA GLN A 448 11.43 0.98 -5.04
C GLN A 448 10.92 1.12 -6.48
N LEU A 449 10.85 2.34 -7.04
CA LEU A 449 10.45 2.53 -8.43
C LEU A 449 11.38 1.81 -9.41
N LEU A 450 12.70 1.89 -9.19
CA LEU A 450 13.67 1.16 -10.02
C LEU A 450 13.54 -0.36 -9.88
N LEU A 451 13.11 -0.85 -8.71
CA LEU A 451 12.96 -2.27 -8.46
C LEU A 451 11.90 -2.90 -9.37
N PHE A 452 10.72 -2.27 -9.46
CA PHE A 452 9.63 -2.75 -10.31
C PHE A 452 9.92 -2.70 -11.81
N THR A 453 10.97 -2.02 -12.22
CA THR A 453 11.43 -2.01 -13.62
C THR A 453 12.58 -2.99 -13.91
N LYS A 454 12.94 -3.84 -12.94
CA LYS A 454 13.96 -4.88 -13.14
C LYS A 454 13.35 -6.13 -13.80
N GLU A 455 14.23 -6.93 -14.38
CA GLU A 455 13.92 -8.11 -15.18
C GLU A 455 13.15 -9.22 -14.42
N TRP A 456 13.12 -9.16 -13.09
CA TRP A 456 12.37 -10.08 -12.24
C TRP A 456 11.10 -9.49 -11.64
N TYR A 457 10.73 -8.25 -12.04
CA TYR A 457 9.44 -7.62 -11.73
C TYR A 457 8.73 -7.14 -13.01
N MET A 458 9.47 -6.88 -14.07
CA MET A 458 8.94 -6.53 -15.38
C MET A 458 9.21 -7.69 -16.35
N ALA A 459 8.18 -8.23 -16.96
CA ALA A 459 8.27 -9.34 -17.90
C ALA A 459 9.11 -8.99 -19.13
N ALA A 460 9.60 -10.01 -19.85
CA ALA A 460 10.48 -9.82 -20.99
C ALA A 460 9.84 -8.99 -22.13
N ASN A 461 8.51 -8.98 -22.23
CA ASN A 461 7.75 -8.17 -23.19
C ASN A 461 7.59 -6.70 -22.76
N GLY A 462 8.05 -6.33 -21.58
CA GLY A 462 7.90 -5.00 -20.99
C GLY A 462 6.70 -4.82 -20.07
N GLN A 463 5.85 -5.82 -19.90
CA GLN A 463 4.70 -5.75 -19.00
C GLN A 463 5.13 -5.70 -17.54
N ILE A 464 4.53 -4.79 -16.77
CA ILE A 464 4.48 -4.84 -15.30
C ILE A 464 3.09 -5.35 -14.98
N PRO A 465 2.92 -6.61 -14.53
CA PRO A 465 1.61 -7.17 -14.26
C PRO A 465 0.99 -6.54 -13.01
N ALA A 466 -0.33 -6.61 -12.88
CA ALA A 466 -1.05 -6.18 -11.68
C ALA A 466 -0.63 -7.02 -10.47
N TYR A 467 -0.53 -8.31 -10.67
CA TYR A 467 -0.02 -9.29 -9.70
C TYR A 467 0.89 -10.30 -10.41
N GLU A 468 1.68 -11.04 -9.62
CA GLU A 468 2.65 -12.01 -10.12
C GLU A 468 2.05 -13.22 -10.83
N TRP A 469 0.76 -13.51 -10.64
CA TRP A 469 0.13 -14.73 -11.17
C TRP A 469 -0.85 -14.51 -12.33
N ASN A 470 -1.21 -13.28 -12.65
CA ASN A 470 -2.17 -13.00 -13.73
C ASN A 470 -1.67 -11.91 -14.67
N PHE A 471 -1.45 -12.28 -15.93
CA PHE A 471 -0.97 -11.38 -16.97
C PHE A 471 -2.10 -10.73 -17.78
N SER A 472 -3.37 -11.12 -17.59
CA SER A 472 -4.51 -10.47 -18.22
C SER A 472 -4.84 -9.13 -17.56
N ASP A 473 -4.60 -9.03 -16.24
CA ASP A 473 -4.88 -7.84 -15.46
C ASP A 473 -3.66 -6.92 -15.41
N VAL A 474 -3.90 -5.64 -15.55
CA VAL A 474 -2.86 -4.60 -15.49
C VAL A 474 -3.36 -3.44 -14.66
N ASN A 475 -2.43 -2.76 -14.02
CA ASN A 475 -2.67 -1.53 -13.27
C ASN A 475 -2.31 -0.30 -14.10
N PRO A 476 -2.85 0.88 -13.77
CA PRO A 476 -2.48 2.13 -14.43
C PRO A 476 -0.96 2.36 -14.41
N PRO A 477 -0.37 2.85 -15.52
CA PRO A 477 1.09 3.03 -15.64
C PRO A 477 1.56 4.34 -14.98
N VAL A 478 1.41 4.46 -13.66
CA VAL A 478 1.72 5.68 -12.88
C VAL A 478 3.18 5.80 -12.43
N GLN A 479 4.05 4.86 -12.77
CA GLN A 479 5.46 4.85 -12.35
C GLN A 479 6.25 6.04 -12.93
N ALA A 480 5.94 6.49 -14.16
CA ALA A 480 6.57 7.66 -14.75
C ALA A 480 6.16 8.95 -14.02
N TRP A 481 4.88 9.09 -13.71
CA TRP A 481 4.36 10.18 -12.89
C TRP A 481 5.06 10.23 -11.52
N ALA A 482 5.13 9.11 -10.81
CA ALA A 482 5.79 9.05 -9.51
C ALA A 482 7.29 9.40 -9.60
N ALA A 483 7.98 8.93 -10.65
CA ALA A 483 9.39 9.25 -10.86
C ALA A 483 9.62 10.76 -11.04
N ILE A 484 8.73 11.43 -11.77
CA ILE A 484 8.77 12.89 -11.95
C ILE A 484 8.49 13.60 -10.62
N GLN A 485 7.44 13.17 -9.88
CA GLN A 485 7.11 13.76 -8.58
C GLN A 485 8.31 13.68 -7.62
N ILE A 486 8.95 12.53 -7.52
CA ILE A 486 10.13 12.33 -6.66
C ILE A 486 11.30 13.20 -7.14
N TYR A 487 11.59 13.22 -8.43
CA TYR A 487 12.65 14.05 -9.02
C TYR A 487 12.45 15.53 -8.71
N GLN A 488 11.22 16.02 -8.90
CA GLN A 488 10.87 17.42 -8.62
C GLN A 488 10.91 17.74 -7.13
N MET A 489 10.50 16.80 -6.25
CA MET A 489 10.62 16.96 -4.79
C MET A 489 12.09 17.10 -4.38
N GLU A 490 12.98 16.29 -4.94
CA GLU A 490 14.42 16.40 -4.69
C GLU A 490 14.98 17.73 -5.20
N GLN A 491 14.61 18.12 -6.41
CA GLN A 491 15.04 19.40 -7.02
C GLN A 491 14.61 20.60 -6.16
N ARG A 492 13.37 20.60 -5.69
CA ARG A 492 12.87 21.65 -4.76
C ARG A 492 13.64 21.68 -3.44
N LYS A 493 13.96 20.51 -2.88
CA LYS A 493 14.62 20.40 -1.58
C LYS A 493 16.12 20.73 -1.62
N THR A 494 16.81 20.31 -2.67
CA THR A 494 18.28 20.36 -2.78
C THR A 494 18.78 21.38 -3.82
N GLY A 495 17.90 21.93 -4.65
CA GLY A 495 18.24 22.77 -5.81
C GLY A 495 18.64 21.99 -7.06
N LYS A 496 18.74 20.64 -6.98
CA LYS A 496 19.11 19.77 -8.10
C LYS A 496 18.45 18.41 -7.99
N GLY A 497 17.81 17.93 -9.06
CA GLY A 497 17.29 16.57 -9.16
C GLY A 497 18.35 15.53 -9.57
N ASP A 498 18.13 14.28 -9.24
CA ASP A 498 18.98 13.15 -9.65
C ASP A 498 18.70 12.72 -11.10
N LEU A 499 19.40 13.35 -12.02
CA LEU A 499 19.26 13.06 -13.46
C LEU A 499 19.65 11.60 -13.80
N SER A 500 20.54 10.98 -13.03
CA SER A 500 20.90 9.56 -13.23
C SER A 500 19.75 8.64 -12.92
N PHE A 501 19.02 8.92 -11.83
CA PHE A 501 17.78 8.22 -11.51
C PHE A 501 16.76 8.39 -12.66
N LEU A 502 16.53 9.63 -13.12
CA LEU A 502 15.54 9.93 -14.15
C LEU A 502 15.87 9.20 -15.46
N LYS A 503 17.15 9.22 -15.92
CA LYS A 503 17.61 8.46 -17.10
C LYS A 503 17.39 6.96 -16.95
N ARG A 504 17.66 6.38 -15.79
CA ARG A 504 17.44 4.95 -15.52
C ARG A 504 15.96 4.59 -15.59
N MET A 505 15.09 5.37 -14.96
CA MET A 505 13.65 5.20 -15.04
C MET A 505 13.15 5.31 -16.48
N PHE A 506 13.52 6.37 -17.19
CA PHE A 506 13.14 6.60 -18.58
C PHE A 506 13.47 5.41 -19.47
N ASN A 507 14.71 4.92 -19.43
CA ASN A 507 15.15 3.81 -20.28
C ASN A 507 14.36 2.52 -20.03
N LYS A 508 14.03 2.23 -18.78
CA LYS A 508 13.25 1.04 -18.41
C LYS A 508 11.77 1.21 -18.75
N LEU A 509 11.20 2.36 -18.44
CA LEU A 509 9.80 2.65 -18.73
C LEU A 509 9.52 2.76 -20.25
N ALA A 510 10.51 3.09 -21.07
CA ALA A 510 10.36 3.04 -22.52
C ALA A 510 10.01 1.63 -23.05
N LEU A 511 10.48 0.56 -22.38
CA LEU A 511 10.10 -0.81 -22.70
C LEU A 511 8.65 -1.08 -22.29
N ASN A 512 8.26 -0.65 -21.11
CA ASN A 512 6.88 -0.79 -20.61
C ASN A 512 5.90 0.04 -21.46
N PHE A 513 6.29 1.25 -21.87
CA PHE A 513 5.49 2.07 -22.77
C PHE A 513 5.25 1.39 -24.11
N THR A 514 6.26 0.71 -24.67
CA THR A 514 6.11 -0.04 -25.92
C THR A 514 5.15 -1.19 -25.77
N TRP A 515 5.15 -1.87 -24.62
CA TRP A 515 4.17 -2.92 -24.33
C TRP A 515 2.74 -2.36 -24.32
N TRP A 516 2.53 -1.21 -23.69
CA TRP A 516 1.24 -0.54 -23.64
C TRP A 516 0.74 -0.08 -25.02
N VAL A 517 1.62 0.52 -25.83
CA VAL A 517 1.26 0.97 -27.21
C VAL A 517 0.78 -0.19 -28.07
N ASN A 518 1.28 -1.41 -27.83
CA ASN A 518 0.83 -2.61 -28.56
C ASN A 518 -0.54 -3.15 -28.08
N ARG A 519 -1.21 -2.50 -27.16
CA ARG A 519 -2.58 -2.81 -26.70
C ARG A 519 -3.62 -1.83 -27.28
N GLU A 520 -3.38 -1.39 -28.50
CA GLU A 520 -4.38 -0.62 -29.25
C GLU A 520 -5.59 -1.49 -29.56
N ASP A 521 -6.72 -0.81 -29.82
CA ASP A 521 -7.96 -1.43 -30.27
C ASP A 521 -7.77 -2.24 -31.58
N SER A 522 -8.68 -3.13 -31.85
CA SER A 522 -8.63 -4.01 -33.04
C SER A 522 -8.55 -3.28 -34.37
N SER A 523 -8.86 -1.98 -34.37
CA SER A 523 -8.86 -1.11 -35.55
C SER A 523 -7.62 -0.22 -35.65
N ASN A 524 -6.67 -0.31 -34.74
CA ASN A 524 -5.44 0.52 -34.65
C ASN A 524 -5.74 2.04 -34.68
N ASN A 525 -6.74 2.45 -33.89
CA ASN A 525 -7.19 3.84 -33.88
C ASN A 525 -6.49 4.70 -32.80
N ASN A 526 -5.47 4.20 -32.11
CA ASN A 526 -4.85 4.81 -30.93
C ASN A 526 -5.83 5.04 -29.76
N VAL A 527 -6.81 4.18 -29.63
CA VAL A 527 -7.65 3.97 -28.45
C VAL A 527 -7.13 2.72 -27.76
N PHE A 528 -7.09 2.69 -26.44
CA PHE A 528 -6.43 1.63 -25.72
C PHE A 528 -7.42 0.83 -24.88
N GLU A 529 -7.28 -0.50 -24.95
CA GLU A 529 -8.02 -1.43 -24.12
C GLU A 529 -7.18 -1.74 -22.88
N GLY A 530 -7.66 -1.38 -21.70
CA GLY A 530 -6.97 -1.62 -20.42
C GLY A 530 -7.39 -2.92 -19.74
N GLY A 531 -8.59 -3.42 -19.99
CA GLY A 531 -9.17 -4.49 -19.19
C GLY A 531 -9.45 -4.03 -17.77
N PHE A 532 -8.93 -4.71 -16.77
CA PHE A 532 -9.16 -4.44 -15.35
C PHE A 532 -8.78 -3.02 -14.88
N LEU A 533 -7.58 -2.58 -15.12
CA LEU A 533 -7.03 -1.25 -14.77
C LEU A 533 -7.13 -0.84 -13.28
N GLY A 534 -7.23 -1.79 -12.36
CA GLY A 534 -7.26 -1.50 -10.92
C GLY A 534 -8.48 -0.72 -10.41
N LEU A 535 -9.50 -0.53 -11.25
CA LEU A 535 -10.76 0.16 -10.91
C LEU A 535 -11.90 -0.88 -10.85
N ASP A 536 -11.86 -1.74 -9.88
CA ASP A 536 -12.56 -3.01 -9.79
C ASP A 536 -13.99 -3.01 -10.36
N ASN A 537 -14.94 -2.43 -9.65
CA ASN A 537 -16.37 -2.45 -10.01
C ASN A 537 -16.88 -1.14 -10.61
N ILE A 538 -16.02 -0.30 -11.19
CA ILE A 538 -16.38 1.05 -11.65
C ILE A 538 -17.36 1.09 -12.83
N GLY A 539 -17.49 0.00 -13.57
CA GLY A 539 -18.35 -0.14 -14.74
C GLY A 539 -19.61 -0.95 -14.48
N VAL A 540 -20.38 -1.16 -15.53
CA VAL A 540 -21.54 -2.06 -15.52
C VAL A 540 -21.13 -3.52 -15.76
N PHE A 541 -19.91 -3.77 -16.24
CA PHE A 541 -19.37 -5.09 -16.54
C PHE A 541 -18.12 -5.37 -15.71
N ASP A 542 -17.91 -6.64 -15.44
CA ASP A 542 -16.60 -7.12 -14.94
C ASP A 542 -15.59 -7.10 -16.08
N ARG A 543 -14.65 -6.17 -16.01
CA ARG A 543 -13.62 -5.96 -17.05
C ARG A 543 -12.58 -7.10 -17.13
N SER A 544 -12.45 -7.92 -16.08
CA SER A 544 -11.56 -9.08 -16.07
C SER A 544 -12.12 -10.28 -16.83
N ASN A 545 -13.45 -10.40 -16.93
CA ASN A 545 -14.14 -11.54 -17.50
C ASN A 545 -14.61 -11.34 -18.97
N GLY A 546 -14.28 -10.20 -19.57
CA GLY A 546 -14.74 -9.84 -20.91
C GLY A 546 -16.15 -9.29 -20.93
N VAL A 547 -16.56 -8.78 -22.09
CA VAL A 547 -17.86 -8.11 -22.26
C VAL A 547 -18.93 -9.11 -22.67
N PRO A 548 -20.14 -9.06 -22.09
CA PRO A 548 -21.28 -9.89 -22.50
C PRO A 548 -21.57 -9.77 -23.99
N GLY A 549 -22.08 -10.83 -24.60
CA GLY A 549 -22.42 -10.87 -26.02
C GLY A 549 -21.22 -10.88 -26.98
N GLY A 550 -19.99 -11.06 -26.46
CA GLY A 550 -18.76 -11.05 -27.28
C GLY A 550 -18.42 -9.68 -27.86
N GLY A 551 -18.92 -8.61 -27.24
CA GLY A 551 -18.61 -7.24 -27.62
C GLY A 551 -17.21 -6.81 -27.21
N VAL A 552 -16.79 -5.63 -27.69
CA VAL A 552 -15.53 -4.97 -27.32
C VAL A 552 -15.86 -3.67 -26.57
N LEU A 553 -15.19 -3.41 -25.46
CA LEU A 553 -15.33 -2.18 -24.68
C LEU A 553 -14.14 -1.27 -24.94
N GLU A 554 -14.34 -0.21 -25.71
CA GLU A 554 -13.38 0.88 -25.85
C GLU A 554 -13.38 1.72 -24.56
N GLN A 555 -12.30 1.62 -23.77
CA GLN A 555 -12.22 2.23 -22.45
C GLN A 555 -11.63 3.64 -22.51
N VAL A 556 -12.39 4.62 -22.00
CA VAL A 556 -11.92 6.01 -21.93
C VAL A 556 -10.79 6.19 -20.93
N ASP A 557 -10.81 5.44 -19.82
CA ASP A 557 -9.72 5.47 -18.84
C ASP A 557 -8.44 4.85 -19.37
N GLY A 558 -8.49 3.74 -20.11
CA GLY A 558 -7.34 3.14 -20.76
C GLY A 558 -6.61 4.14 -21.67
N THR A 559 -7.36 4.84 -22.51
CA THR A 559 -6.83 5.88 -23.40
C THR A 559 -6.28 7.09 -22.62
N SER A 560 -6.96 7.50 -21.55
CA SER A 560 -6.55 8.61 -20.68
C SER A 560 -5.25 8.29 -19.94
N TRP A 561 -5.12 7.09 -19.39
CA TRP A 561 -3.88 6.61 -18.76
C TRP A 561 -2.71 6.57 -19.72
N MET A 562 -2.94 6.16 -20.97
CA MET A 562 -1.89 6.16 -21.99
C MET A 562 -1.47 7.58 -22.39
N ALA A 563 -2.39 8.52 -22.47
CA ALA A 563 -2.07 9.92 -22.72
C ALA A 563 -1.25 10.53 -21.58
N LEU A 564 -1.65 10.29 -20.32
CA LEU A 564 -0.89 10.69 -19.12
C LEU A 564 0.52 10.10 -19.13
N TYR A 565 0.63 8.79 -19.35
CA TYR A 565 1.92 8.10 -19.42
C TYR A 565 2.82 8.69 -20.50
N CYS A 566 2.24 8.98 -21.67
CA CYS A 566 2.95 9.59 -22.78
C CYS A 566 3.51 10.97 -22.42
N LEU A 567 2.71 11.83 -21.78
CA LEU A 567 3.15 13.15 -21.32
C LEU A 567 4.20 13.06 -20.22
N ASN A 568 4.05 12.09 -19.27
CA ASN A 568 5.08 11.89 -18.26
C ASN A 568 6.41 11.42 -18.87
N MET A 569 6.38 10.55 -19.87
CA MET A 569 7.60 10.15 -20.60
C MET A 569 8.19 11.33 -21.39
N LEU A 570 7.35 12.19 -21.97
CA LEU A 570 7.78 13.44 -22.61
C LEU A 570 8.46 14.37 -21.59
N GLU A 571 7.86 14.58 -20.43
CA GLU A 571 8.42 15.43 -19.37
C GLU A 571 9.79 14.93 -18.90
N MET A 572 9.92 13.62 -18.68
CA MET A 572 11.21 13.01 -18.36
C MET A 572 12.23 13.25 -19.48
N ALA A 573 11.84 13.08 -20.75
CA ALA A 573 12.72 13.30 -21.89
C ALA A 573 13.16 14.77 -22.00
N LEU A 574 12.23 15.72 -21.78
CA LEU A 574 12.51 17.16 -21.77
C LEU A 574 13.53 17.54 -20.69
N GLU A 575 13.34 17.01 -19.46
CA GLU A 575 14.28 17.25 -18.36
C GLU A 575 15.69 16.70 -18.67
N ILE A 576 15.76 15.49 -19.24
CA ILE A 576 17.03 14.87 -19.61
C ILE A 576 17.68 15.61 -20.78
N ALA A 577 16.90 16.02 -21.77
CA ALA A 577 17.39 16.70 -22.98
C ALA A 577 18.05 18.07 -22.67
N LYS A 578 17.72 18.71 -21.56
CA LYS A 578 18.39 19.95 -21.10
C LYS A 578 19.90 19.78 -20.92
N GLU A 579 20.36 18.56 -20.64
CA GLU A 579 21.76 18.20 -20.38
C GLU A 579 22.32 17.17 -21.39
N ASP A 580 21.46 16.56 -22.22
CA ASP A 580 21.80 15.50 -23.17
C ASP A 580 20.90 15.62 -24.42
N ASP A 581 21.38 16.35 -25.41
CA ASP A 581 20.64 16.70 -26.63
C ASP A 581 20.18 15.47 -27.46
N SER A 582 20.80 14.30 -27.24
CA SER A 582 20.36 13.06 -27.89
C SER A 582 18.93 12.65 -27.51
N PHE A 583 18.45 13.12 -26.35
CA PHE A 583 17.08 12.88 -25.89
C PHE A 583 16.02 13.76 -26.57
N GLU A 584 16.44 14.76 -27.36
CA GLU A 584 15.50 15.60 -28.12
C GLU A 584 14.69 14.77 -29.14
N ASP A 585 15.28 13.71 -29.70
CA ASP A 585 14.56 12.73 -30.54
C ASP A 585 13.46 11.97 -29.78
N MET A 586 13.70 11.71 -28.50
CA MET A 586 12.69 11.06 -27.63
C MET A 586 11.56 12.04 -27.29
N CYS A 587 11.87 13.33 -27.12
CA CYS A 587 10.82 14.35 -26.95
C CYS A 587 9.89 14.37 -28.19
N LEU A 588 10.45 14.32 -29.39
CA LEU A 588 9.68 14.25 -30.63
C LEU A 588 8.82 12.99 -30.71
N LYS A 589 9.36 11.85 -30.32
CA LYS A 589 8.64 10.57 -30.33
C LYS A 589 7.42 10.63 -29.43
N TYR A 590 7.59 10.99 -28.14
CA TYR A 590 6.46 11.00 -27.18
C TYR A 590 5.46 12.11 -27.47
N PHE A 591 5.91 13.26 -27.96
CA PHE A 591 5.00 14.29 -28.46
C PHE A 591 4.16 13.78 -29.64
N GLY A 592 4.75 13.07 -30.60
CA GLY A 592 4.01 12.45 -31.70
C GLY A 592 2.96 11.43 -31.25
N HIS A 593 3.32 10.55 -30.32
CA HIS A 593 2.35 9.60 -29.73
C HIS A 593 1.22 10.31 -29.00
N PHE A 594 1.52 11.32 -28.18
CA PHE A 594 0.51 12.11 -27.50
C PHE A 594 -0.49 12.73 -28.48
N VAL A 595 0.01 13.30 -29.55
CA VAL A 595 -0.82 13.90 -30.61
C VAL A 595 -1.77 12.88 -31.22
N PHE A 596 -1.29 11.67 -31.56
CA PHE A 596 -2.15 10.62 -32.12
C PHE A 596 -3.24 10.18 -31.14
N ILE A 597 -2.90 10.00 -29.87
CA ILE A 597 -3.88 9.66 -28.81
C ILE A 597 -4.91 10.78 -28.67
N ALA A 598 -4.46 12.03 -28.64
CA ALA A 598 -5.34 13.17 -28.48
C ALA A 598 -6.26 13.39 -29.69
N GLU A 599 -5.75 13.16 -30.90
CA GLU A 599 -6.55 13.15 -32.13
C GLU A 599 -7.61 12.04 -32.06
N ALA A 600 -7.24 10.83 -31.64
CA ALA A 600 -8.17 9.69 -31.55
C ALA A 600 -9.32 9.96 -30.56
N LEU A 601 -9.01 10.40 -29.34
CA LEU A 601 -10.01 10.66 -28.31
C LEU A 601 -10.96 11.81 -28.69
N ASN A 602 -10.45 12.86 -29.34
CA ASN A 602 -11.23 14.06 -29.68
C ASN A 602 -11.83 14.02 -31.09
N LYS A 603 -11.51 13.02 -31.91
CA LYS A 603 -11.92 12.94 -33.31
C LYS A 603 -13.43 12.69 -33.41
N ILE A 604 -14.12 13.63 -34.07
CA ILE A 604 -15.44 13.39 -34.61
C ILE A 604 -15.22 12.96 -36.06
N SER A 605 -15.09 11.67 -36.34
CA SER A 605 -15.14 11.19 -37.73
C SER A 605 -16.59 11.00 -38.10
N GLU A 606 -16.96 11.42 -39.34
CA GLU A 606 -18.23 11.10 -39.95
C GLU A 606 -18.42 9.58 -39.92
N GLY A 607 -19.38 9.10 -39.13
CA GLY A 607 -19.76 7.68 -39.04
C GLY A 607 -19.16 6.89 -37.85
N SER A 608 -18.29 7.45 -36.98
CA SER A 608 -17.86 6.82 -35.72
C SER A 608 -18.29 7.66 -34.51
N SER A 609 -18.84 7.04 -33.48
CA SER A 609 -19.18 7.72 -32.24
C SER A 609 -17.90 8.09 -31.47
N SER A 610 -17.77 9.35 -31.09
CA SER A 610 -16.74 9.83 -30.16
C SER A 610 -16.98 9.29 -28.75
N SER A 611 -15.93 9.12 -27.93
CA SER A 611 -16.07 8.88 -26.48
C SER A 611 -16.70 10.09 -25.75
N TRP A 612 -16.62 11.29 -26.33
CA TRP A 612 -17.25 12.49 -25.81
C TRP A 612 -18.71 12.59 -26.25
N ASP A 613 -19.62 12.70 -25.29
CA ASP A 613 -21.03 13.00 -25.53
C ASP A 613 -21.26 14.54 -25.50
N GLU A 614 -21.55 15.13 -26.65
CA GLU A 614 -21.75 16.60 -26.79
C GLU A 614 -22.99 17.11 -26.02
N GLN A 615 -23.98 16.26 -25.77
CA GLN A 615 -25.22 16.68 -25.07
C GLN A 615 -25.01 16.68 -23.57
N GLU A 616 -24.29 15.69 -23.05
CA GLU A 616 -24.06 15.53 -21.61
C GLU A 616 -22.74 16.16 -21.15
N GLY A 617 -21.86 16.55 -22.08
CA GLY A 617 -20.58 17.15 -21.77
C GLY A 617 -19.67 16.25 -20.95
N PHE A 618 -19.58 14.96 -21.30
CA PHE A 618 -18.81 13.99 -20.54
C PHE A 618 -18.20 12.91 -21.45
N PHE A 619 -17.09 12.31 -21.00
CA PHE A 619 -16.47 11.16 -21.69
C PHE A 619 -17.04 9.85 -21.16
N TYR A 620 -17.37 8.92 -22.07
CA TYR A 620 -17.92 7.62 -21.75
C TYR A 620 -17.20 6.49 -22.48
N ASP A 621 -17.14 5.34 -21.83
CA ASP A 621 -16.77 4.07 -22.47
C ASP A 621 -17.77 3.77 -23.59
N LYS A 622 -17.30 3.08 -24.63
CA LYS A 622 -18.11 2.71 -25.78
C LYS A 622 -18.15 1.20 -25.96
N LEU A 623 -19.32 0.64 -25.99
CA LEU A 623 -19.52 -0.76 -26.32
C LEU A 623 -19.73 -0.94 -27.81
N ILE A 624 -18.99 -1.86 -28.42
CA ILE A 624 -19.12 -2.30 -29.82
C ILE A 624 -19.54 -3.75 -29.80
N LEU A 625 -20.71 -4.04 -30.35
CA LEU A 625 -21.22 -5.40 -30.48
C LEU A 625 -20.70 -6.10 -31.74
N PRO A 626 -20.70 -7.44 -31.82
CA PRO A 626 -20.25 -8.19 -33.00
C PRO A 626 -21.02 -7.89 -34.30
N ASN A 627 -22.24 -7.40 -34.19
CA ASN A 627 -23.06 -6.96 -35.32
C ASN A 627 -22.66 -5.56 -35.87
N GLY A 628 -21.67 -4.89 -35.25
CA GLY A 628 -21.20 -3.56 -35.60
C GLY A 628 -22.00 -2.41 -34.97
N GLU A 629 -23.03 -2.69 -34.18
CA GLU A 629 -23.73 -1.65 -33.40
C GLU A 629 -22.82 -1.17 -32.29
N SER A 630 -22.81 0.16 -32.07
CA SER A 630 -22.00 0.77 -31.01
C SER A 630 -22.79 1.86 -30.29
N PHE A 631 -22.60 1.93 -28.95
CA PHE A 631 -23.25 2.93 -28.12
C PHE A 631 -22.43 3.27 -26.87
N PRO A 632 -22.56 4.49 -26.34
CA PRO A 632 -21.87 4.92 -25.13
C PRO A 632 -22.48 4.24 -23.89
N ILE A 633 -21.62 3.82 -22.97
CA ILE A 633 -22.01 3.37 -21.62
C ILE A 633 -22.00 4.59 -20.72
N LYS A 634 -23.19 5.19 -20.50
CA LYS A 634 -23.35 6.49 -19.83
C LYS A 634 -23.17 6.41 -18.31
N VAL A 635 -22.01 5.97 -17.88
CA VAL A 635 -21.60 5.92 -16.48
C VAL A 635 -20.73 7.12 -16.18
N ARG A 636 -21.22 8.07 -15.38
CA ARG A 636 -20.46 9.25 -14.93
C ARG A 636 -19.56 8.86 -13.77
N SER A 637 -18.34 8.47 -14.08
CA SER A 637 -17.33 8.04 -13.11
C SER A 637 -16.01 8.76 -13.33
N ILE A 638 -15.05 8.56 -12.42
CA ILE A 638 -13.68 9.09 -12.58
C ILE A 638 -13.01 8.61 -13.87
N SER A 639 -13.44 7.49 -14.46
CA SER A 639 -12.93 7.02 -15.76
C SER A 639 -13.02 8.10 -16.83
N GLY A 640 -14.17 8.81 -16.92
CA GLY A 640 -14.35 9.91 -17.86
C GLY A 640 -13.58 11.17 -17.47
N LEU A 641 -13.35 11.40 -16.18
CA LEU A 641 -12.60 12.55 -15.66
C LEU A 641 -11.08 12.40 -15.78
N LEU A 642 -10.58 11.15 -15.86
CA LEU A 642 -9.14 10.86 -15.98
C LEU A 642 -8.50 11.52 -17.20
N SER A 643 -9.28 11.80 -18.25
CA SER A 643 -8.80 12.53 -19.42
C SER A 643 -8.18 13.89 -19.09
N LEU A 644 -8.61 14.54 -17.99
CA LEU A 644 -8.04 15.81 -17.50
C LEU A 644 -6.61 15.65 -17.01
N THR A 645 -6.23 14.46 -16.51
CA THR A 645 -4.92 14.24 -15.89
C THR A 645 -3.77 14.28 -16.90
N ALA A 646 -4.07 14.04 -18.16
CA ALA A 646 -3.08 14.12 -19.24
C ALA A 646 -2.84 15.57 -19.69
N VAL A 647 -2.08 16.31 -18.89
CA VAL A 647 -1.69 17.70 -19.11
C VAL A 647 -0.21 17.91 -18.79
N LEU A 648 0.47 18.77 -19.54
CA LEU A 648 1.87 19.13 -19.33
C LEU A 648 2.11 20.59 -19.74
N ASN A 649 2.59 21.40 -18.81
CA ASN A 649 3.06 22.75 -19.07
C ASN A 649 4.57 22.77 -19.34
N ILE A 650 4.94 23.05 -20.59
CA ILE A 650 6.34 23.13 -21.02
C ILE A 650 6.80 24.56 -20.89
N ARG A 651 7.75 24.81 -19.99
CA ARG A 651 8.31 26.13 -19.74
C ARG A 651 9.06 26.65 -20.96
N LYS A 652 8.94 27.95 -21.22
CA LYS A 652 9.66 28.67 -22.26
C LYS A 652 11.18 28.40 -22.21
N GLU A 653 11.77 28.47 -21.03
CA GLU A 653 13.21 28.24 -20.86
C GLU A 653 13.64 26.84 -21.27
N THR A 654 12.76 25.85 -21.15
CA THR A 654 12.98 24.49 -21.65
C THR A 654 12.97 24.46 -23.17
N LEU A 655 11.99 25.12 -23.79
CA LEU A 655 11.90 25.21 -25.28
C LEU A 655 13.08 25.95 -25.92
N GLU A 656 13.63 26.95 -25.23
CA GLU A 656 14.80 27.68 -25.72
C GLU A 656 16.07 26.81 -25.77
N LYS A 657 16.15 25.81 -24.89
CA LYS A 657 17.26 24.84 -24.89
C LYS A 657 17.10 23.72 -25.93
N LEU A 658 15.91 23.52 -26.48
CA LEU A 658 15.53 22.40 -27.33
C LEU A 658 15.01 22.88 -28.70
N PRO A 659 15.90 23.40 -29.60
CA PRO A 659 15.49 24.06 -30.83
C PRO A 659 14.80 23.16 -31.84
N ARG A 660 15.17 21.86 -31.90
CA ARG A 660 14.52 20.89 -32.81
C ARG A 660 13.10 20.60 -32.35
N PHE A 661 12.91 20.38 -31.04
CA PHE A 661 11.61 20.16 -30.44
C PHE A 661 10.71 21.40 -30.59
N LYS A 662 11.24 22.60 -30.32
CA LYS A 662 10.54 23.87 -30.53
C LYS A 662 10.07 24.05 -31.98
N SER A 663 10.94 23.73 -32.96
CA SER A 663 10.60 23.81 -34.38
C SER A 663 9.49 22.82 -34.76
N SER A 664 9.48 21.62 -34.18
CA SER A 664 8.45 20.61 -34.44
C SER A 664 7.10 20.99 -33.87
N LEU A 665 7.05 21.57 -32.66
CA LEU A 665 5.82 22.14 -32.10
C LEU A 665 5.23 23.22 -33.03
N ALA A 666 6.07 24.13 -33.50
CA ALA A 666 5.65 25.18 -34.42
C ALA A 666 5.14 24.64 -35.77
N TRP A 667 5.85 23.62 -36.32
CA TRP A 667 5.42 22.93 -37.53
C TRP A 667 4.07 22.22 -37.35
N TYR A 668 3.93 21.44 -36.26
CA TYR A 668 2.69 20.71 -35.93
C TYR A 668 1.50 21.66 -35.87
N ARG A 669 1.65 22.76 -35.13
CA ARG A 669 0.62 23.77 -35.01
C ARG A 669 0.21 24.32 -36.41
N LYS A 670 1.18 24.73 -37.20
CA LYS A 670 0.93 25.34 -38.51
C LYS A 670 0.26 24.40 -39.51
N TYR A 671 0.65 23.13 -39.55
CA TYR A 671 0.24 22.22 -40.62
C TYR A 671 -0.81 21.16 -40.24
N ARG A 672 -0.97 20.93 -38.96
CA ARG A 672 -1.92 19.91 -38.47
C ARG A 672 -3.11 20.54 -37.76
N MET A 673 -2.89 21.49 -36.83
CA MET A 673 -3.97 22.07 -36.04
C MET A 673 -4.89 23.05 -36.78
N GLU A 674 -4.42 23.73 -37.82
CA GLU A 674 -5.25 24.64 -38.62
C GLU A 674 -6.53 23.96 -39.18
N ASN A 675 -6.47 22.64 -39.33
CA ASN A 675 -7.59 21.84 -39.86
C ASN A 675 -8.34 20.99 -38.80
N MET A 676 -8.04 21.17 -37.50
CA MET A 676 -8.66 20.43 -36.42
C MET A 676 -9.73 21.25 -35.74
N LYS A 677 -10.84 20.58 -35.37
CA LYS A 677 -11.94 21.19 -34.59
C LYS A 677 -11.50 21.54 -33.19
N TYR A 678 -10.60 20.74 -32.59
CA TYR A 678 -10.10 20.87 -31.23
C TYR A 678 -8.60 20.99 -31.17
N GLN A 679 -8.09 21.92 -30.36
CA GLN A 679 -6.65 22.16 -30.19
C GLN A 679 -6.15 21.43 -28.94
N VAL A 680 -5.11 20.65 -29.08
CA VAL A 680 -4.41 19.92 -27.98
C VAL A 680 -3.16 20.69 -27.50
N ILE A 681 -2.84 21.81 -28.13
CA ILE A 681 -1.83 22.78 -27.72
C ILE A 681 -2.55 24.10 -27.50
N GLU A 682 -2.58 24.55 -26.24
CA GLU A 682 -3.23 25.80 -25.88
C GLU A 682 -2.32 26.98 -26.17
N GLU A 683 -2.91 28.03 -26.74
CA GLU A 683 -2.34 29.37 -27.05
C GLU A 683 -0.81 29.43 -27.28
N TYR A 684 -0.28 28.69 -28.26
CA TYR A 684 1.14 28.77 -28.56
C TYR A 684 1.51 30.18 -29.08
N ALA A 685 2.34 30.86 -28.30
CA ALA A 685 3.09 32.02 -28.77
C ALA A 685 4.59 31.76 -28.60
N PRO A 686 5.44 32.23 -29.55
CA PRO A 686 6.88 31.92 -29.50
C PRO A 686 7.60 32.31 -28.21
N ASP A 687 7.00 33.21 -27.45
CA ASP A 687 7.58 33.79 -26.24
C ASP A 687 6.88 33.38 -24.95
N LYS A 688 5.97 32.39 -24.99
CA LYS A 688 5.22 31.89 -23.80
C LYS A 688 5.50 30.42 -23.55
N ASP A 689 5.10 29.96 -22.38
CA ASP A 689 4.96 28.54 -22.03
C ASP A 689 3.99 27.87 -23.01
N VAL A 690 4.10 26.54 -23.14
CA VAL A 690 3.22 25.75 -24.01
C VAL A 690 2.49 24.72 -23.15
N LEU A 691 1.18 24.75 -23.17
CA LEU A 691 0.35 23.72 -22.51
C LEU A 691 -0.03 22.65 -23.55
N LEU A 692 0.33 21.41 -23.27
CA LEU A 692 -0.20 20.21 -23.92
C LEU A 692 -1.32 19.66 -23.04
N SER A 693 -2.51 19.48 -23.60
CA SER A 693 -3.66 18.91 -22.86
C SER A 693 -4.44 17.96 -23.76
N LEU A 694 -4.76 16.78 -23.22
CA LEU A 694 -5.62 15.80 -23.90
C LEU A 694 -7.03 16.38 -24.11
N VAL A 695 -7.50 17.17 -23.15
CA VAL A 695 -8.85 17.75 -23.16
C VAL A 695 -8.77 19.21 -23.56
N PRO A 696 -9.46 19.64 -24.65
CA PRO A 696 -9.55 21.04 -25.04
C PRO A 696 -10.20 21.90 -23.93
N ARG A 697 -9.85 23.19 -23.88
CA ARG A 697 -10.28 24.13 -22.83
C ARG A 697 -11.78 24.17 -22.63
N GLU A 698 -12.57 24.14 -23.70
CA GLU A 698 -14.05 24.16 -23.62
C GLU A 698 -14.57 22.92 -22.88
N ARG A 699 -14.08 21.74 -23.25
CA ARG A 699 -14.45 20.46 -22.61
C ARG A 699 -13.91 20.38 -21.17
N MET A 700 -12.69 20.86 -20.92
CA MET A 700 -12.12 20.95 -19.58
C MET A 700 -13.03 21.81 -18.68
N THR A 701 -13.53 22.94 -19.16
CA THR A 701 -14.43 23.80 -18.39
C THR A 701 -15.71 23.06 -17.98
N ILE A 702 -16.28 22.27 -18.86
CA ILE A 702 -17.50 21.47 -18.57
C ILE A 702 -17.19 20.37 -17.54
N LEU A 703 -16.09 19.64 -17.71
CA LEU A 703 -15.69 18.61 -16.77
C LEU A 703 -15.37 19.19 -15.37
N MET A 704 -14.72 20.34 -15.32
CA MET A 704 -14.47 21.04 -14.05
C MET A 704 -15.76 21.42 -13.34
N GLN A 705 -16.78 21.88 -14.05
CA GLN A 705 -18.10 22.14 -13.47
C GLN A 705 -18.70 20.88 -12.83
N SER A 706 -18.57 19.72 -13.50
CA SER A 706 -19.02 18.43 -12.96
C SER A 706 -18.25 18.01 -11.72
N ILE A 707 -16.91 18.15 -11.73
CA ILE A 707 -16.05 17.81 -10.57
C ILE A 707 -16.42 18.67 -9.36
N LEU A 708 -16.69 19.95 -9.58
CA LEU A 708 -16.96 20.94 -8.50
C LEU A 708 -18.44 21.00 -8.09
N ASN A 709 -19.28 20.14 -8.65
CA ASN A 709 -20.69 20.06 -8.32
C ASN A 709 -20.94 19.04 -7.19
N GLU A 710 -21.53 19.52 -6.09
CA GLU A 710 -21.83 18.69 -4.91
C GLU A 710 -22.91 17.63 -5.18
N SER A 711 -23.79 17.87 -6.16
CA SER A 711 -24.76 16.88 -6.62
C SER A 711 -24.17 15.82 -7.55
N GLU A 712 -22.91 15.96 -7.93
CA GLU A 712 -22.16 15.01 -8.74
C GLU A 712 -20.94 14.46 -8.01
N PHE A 713 -19.75 15.04 -8.29
CA PHE A 713 -18.49 14.47 -7.81
C PHE A 713 -17.94 15.09 -6.53
N LEU A 714 -18.25 16.35 -6.22
CA LEU A 714 -17.68 17.01 -5.04
C LEU A 714 -18.36 16.54 -3.75
N GLY A 715 -17.67 15.72 -2.96
CA GLY A 715 -18.10 15.32 -1.62
C GLY A 715 -17.50 16.23 -0.54
N ASP A 716 -18.04 16.15 0.68
CA ASP A 716 -17.52 16.90 1.84
C ASP A 716 -16.07 16.53 2.18
N TYR A 717 -15.64 15.34 1.79
CA TYR A 717 -14.33 14.77 2.09
C TYR A 717 -13.43 14.54 0.85
N GLY A 718 -13.84 14.99 -0.35
CA GLY A 718 -13.05 14.89 -1.57
C GLY A 718 -13.88 14.60 -2.82
N ILE A 719 -13.23 14.22 -3.91
CA ILE A 719 -13.85 13.86 -5.18
C ILE A 719 -14.27 12.38 -5.13
N ARG A 720 -15.54 12.11 -5.40
CA ARG A 720 -16.13 10.77 -5.45
C ARG A 720 -15.70 10.01 -6.71
N SER A 721 -15.56 8.70 -6.61
CA SER A 721 -15.21 7.84 -7.75
C SER A 721 -16.36 7.66 -8.78
N LEU A 722 -17.59 7.74 -8.33
CA LEU A 722 -18.80 7.75 -9.17
C LEU A 722 -19.65 8.97 -8.80
N SER A 723 -20.29 9.59 -9.81
CA SER A 723 -21.19 10.72 -9.61
C SER A 723 -22.40 10.33 -8.76
N LYS A 724 -22.73 11.19 -7.78
CA LYS A 724 -23.95 11.08 -6.97
C LYS A 724 -25.25 11.10 -7.82
N ALA A 725 -25.20 11.61 -9.04
CA ALA A 725 -26.31 11.53 -9.99
C ALA A 725 -26.78 10.08 -10.24
N HIS A 726 -25.92 9.09 -10.04
CA HIS A 726 -26.24 7.65 -10.08
C HIS A 726 -26.95 7.12 -8.82
N GLU A 727 -27.41 7.97 -7.89
CA GLU A 727 -28.48 7.60 -6.94
C GLU A 727 -29.71 7.12 -7.72
N LYS A 728 -29.93 7.67 -8.92
CA LYS A 728 -30.80 7.10 -9.94
C LYS A 728 -29.98 6.09 -10.76
N PRO A 729 -30.23 4.78 -10.60
CA PRO A 729 -29.45 3.74 -11.28
C PRO A 729 -29.42 3.90 -12.80
N TYR A 730 -28.25 3.69 -13.40
CA TYR A 730 -28.11 3.50 -14.83
C TYR A 730 -28.20 2.01 -15.16
N ASN A 731 -29.00 1.65 -16.14
CA ASN A 731 -29.18 0.26 -16.57
C ASN A 731 -29.09 0.17 -18.09
N ILE A 732 -28.52 -0.93 -18.58
CA ILE A 732 -28.43 -1.27 -19.99
C ILE A 732 -28.83 -2.73 -20.20
N GLN A 733 -29.50 -3.02 -21.30
CA GLN A 733 -29.91 -4.37 -21.64
C GLN A 733 -29.11 -4.88 -22.84
N ILE A 734 -28.49 -6.06 -22.73
CA ILE A 734 -27.71 -6.70 -23.77
C ILE A 734 -28.12 -8.16 -23.82
N ASP A 735 -28.44 -8.65 -24.99
CA ASP A 735 -28.89 -10.05 -25.24
C ASP A 735 -30.00 -10.57 -24.29
N GLY A 736 -30.80 -9.64 -23.74
CA GLY A 736 -31.89 -9.96 -22.82
C GLY A 736 -31.49 -9.87 -21.33
N ASP A 737 -30.25 -9.78 -21.01
CA ASP A 737 -29.72 -9.58 -19.63
C ASP A 737 -29.64 -8.08 -19.29
N ASN A 738 -29.87 -7.74 -18.03
CA ASN A 738 -29.84 -6.37 -17.54
C ASN A 738 -28.55 -6.14 -16.72
N TYR A 739 -27.77 -5.15 -17.11
CA TYR A 739 -26.55 -4.71 -16.45
C TYR A 739 -26.76 -3.32 -15.88
N GLY A 740 -26.31 -3.07 -14.65
CA GLY A 740 -26.58 -1.79 -14.02
C GLY A 740 -25.52 -1.35 -13.04
N ILE A 741 -25.53 -0.05 -12.77
CA ILE A 741 -24.69 0.60 -11.77
C ILE A 741 -25.51 1.65 -11.01
N LYS A 742 -25.25 1.78 -9.71
CA LYS A 742 -25.81 2.82 -8.86
C LYS A 742 -24.73 3.45 -8.00
N TYR A 743 -24.99 4.63 -7.44
CA TYR A 743 -24.14 5.25 -6.47
C TYR A 743 -24.13 4.44 -5.17
N GLU A 744 -22.95 4.00 -4.75
CA GLU A 744 -22.69 3.22 -3.54
C GLU A 744 -21.54 3.89 -2.79
N PRO A 745 -21.81 4.86 -1.91
CA PRO A 745 -20.77 5.68 -1.29
C PRO A 745 -19.88 4.94 -0.27
N ALA A 746 -20.33 3.78 0.20
CA ALA A 746 -19.64 2.93 1.18
C ALA A 746 -19.14 1.63 0.53
N GLU A 747 -19.32 0.50 1.22
CA GLU A 747 -18.97 -0.82 0.69
C GLU A 747 -19.89 -1.21 -0.50
N SER A 748 -19.40 -2.07 -1.39
CA SER A 748 -20.20 -2.54 -2.53
C SER A 748 -21.38 -3.39 -2.07
N THR A 749 -22.55 -3.18 -2.68
CA THR A 749 -23.75 -3.99 -2.45
C THR A 749 -23.93 -5.09 -3.50
N THR A 750 -22.91 -5.34 -4.34
CA THR A 750 -22.91 -6.36 -5.39
C THR A 750 -21.78 -7.34 -5.21
N ASP A 751 -21.87 -8.50 -5.85
CA ASP A 751 -20.80 -9.51 -5.89
C ASP A 751 -19.84 -9.29 -7.06
N MET A 752 -19.95 -8.17 -7.77
CA MET A 752 -19.00 -7.82 -8.83
C MET A 752 -17.65 -7.49 -8.19
N PHE A 753 -16.64 -8.27 -8.51
CA PHE A 753 -15.35 -8.37 -7.84
C PHE A 753 -15.47 -8.84 -6.38
N GLY A 754 -14.68 -9.82 -6.03
CA GLY A 754 -14.48 -10.26 -4.65
C GLY A 754 -13.66 -9.22 -3.87
N GLY A 755 -13.64 -9.38 -2.55
CA GLY A 755 -12.91 -8.47 -1.67
C GLY A 755 -13.73 -7.25 -1.23
N ASN A 756 -13.05 -6.33 -0.55
CA ASN A 756 -13.66 -5.19 0.14
C ASN A 756 -13.51 -3.85 -0.60
N SER A 757 -13.06 -3.88 -1.85
CA SER A 757 -12.86 -2.69 -2.68
C SER A 757 -14.15 -2.25 -3.39
N ASN A 758 -14.44 -0.94 -3.41
CA ASN A 758 -15.56 -0.35 -4.12
C ASN A 758 -15.19 0.95 -4.83
N TRP A 759 -15.48 1.05 -6.15
CA TRP A 759 -15.25 2.23 -6.99
C TRP A 759 -16.54 2.94 -7.43
N ARG A 760 -17.68 2.65 -6.80
CA ARG A 760 -19.01 3.18 -7.16
C ARG A 760 -19.47 4.33 -6.27
N GLY A 761 -18.56 5.19 -5.81
CA GLY A 761 -18.90 6.39 -5.06
C GLY A 761 -17.97 6.82 -3.95
N PRO A 762 -17.16 5.92 -3.36
CA PRO A 762 -16.20 6.29 -2.34
C PRO A 762 -15.13 7.27 -2.81
N ILE A 763 -14.44 7.82 -1.82
CA ILE A 763 -13.28 8.71 -2.01
C ILE A 763 -12.00 7.88 -1.92
N TRP A 764 -11.18 7.95 -2.97
CA TRP A 764 -9.90 7.28 -3.07
C TRP A 764 -8.78 8.30 -3.02
N MET A 765 -7.88 8.17 -2.05
CA MET A 765 -6.78 9.12 -1.82
C MET A 765 -5.88 9.29 -3.05
N PRO A 766 -5.39 8.21 -3.73
CA PRO A 766 -4.49 8.35 -4.86
C PRO A 766 -5.13 9.09 -6.04
N MET A 767 -6.41 8.86 -6.33
CA MET A 767 -7.11 9.51 -7.43
C MET A 767 -7.30 11.00 -7.16
N ASN A 768 -7.71 11.35 -5.94
CA ASN A 768 -7.83 12.74 -5.53
C ASN A 768 -6.47 13.47 -5.60
N TYR A 769 -5.38 12.81 -5.20
CA TYR A 769 -4.04 13.37 -5.28
C TYR A 769 -3.60 13.62 -6.74
N LEU A 770 -3.95 12.73 -7.67
CA LEU A 770 -3.73 12.94 -9.10
C LEU A 770 -4.49 14.16 -9.62
N PHE A 771 -5.77 14.33 -9.27
CA PHE A 771 -6.54 15.52 -9.67
C PHE A 771 -5.97 16.81 -9.08
N ILE A 772 -5.56 16.82 -7.82
CA ILE A 772 -4.90 17.97 -7.20
C ILE A 772 -3.60 18.32 -7.94
N SER A 773 -2.80 17.31 -8.29
CA SER A 773 -1.58 17.50 -9.09
C SER A 773 -1.88 18.07 -10.48
N THR A 774 -2.96 17.60 -11.10
CA THR A 774 -3.46 18.07 -12.40
C THR A 774 -3.90 19.54 -12.34
N PHE A 775 -4.67 19.92 -11.32
CA PHE A 775 -5.11 21.32 -11.15
C PHE A 775 -3.94 22.27 -10.96
N LYS A 776 -2.90 21.82 -10.27
CA LYS A 776 -1.68 22.59 -10.11
C LYS A 776 -0.93 22.77 -11.45
N GLU A 777 -0.92 21.74 -12.31
CA GLU A 777 -0.27 21.79 -13.61
C GLU A 777 -1.02 22.76 -14.55
N TYR A 778 -2.35 22.73 -14.58
CA TYR A 778 -3.15 23.74 -15.28
C TYR A 778 -2.95 25.15 -14.72
N HIS A 779 -2.89 25.29 -13.37
CA HIS A 779 -2.64 26.60 -12.76
C HIS A 779 -1.27 27.15 -13.12
N ASN A 780 -0.24 26.33 -13.25
CA ASN A 780 1.10 26.77 -13.68
C ASN A 780 1.10 27.45 -15.05
N TYR A 781 0.08 27.19 -15.88
CA TYR A 781 -0.08 27.80 -17.20
C TYR A 781 -1.08 28.94 -17.19
N PHE A 782 -2.29 28.72 -16.64
CA PHE A 782 -3.37 29.70 -16.68
C PHE A 782 -3.31 30.76 -15.57
N GLU A 783 -2.60 30.47 -14.48
CA GLU A 783 -2.51 31.33 -13.30
C GLU A 783 -3.91 31.78 -12.82
N ASP A 784 -4.16 33.10 -12.74
CA ASP A 784 -5.44 33.69 -12.36
C ASP A 784 -6.40 33.96 -13.53
N ASP A 785 -6.00 33.67 -14.76
CA ASP A 785 -6.81 33.86 -15.97
C ASP A 785 -7.91 32.80 -16.13
N LEU A 786 -7.86 31.72 -15.32
CA LEU A 786 -8.87 30.68 -15.32
C LEU A 786 -9.34 30.39 -13.91
N LYS A 787 -10.61 30.70 -13.66
CA LYS A 787 -11.28 30.51 -12.36
C LYS A 787 -12.61 29.78 -12.53
N PHE A 788 -13.03 29.11 -11.49
CA PHE A 788 -14.30 28.39 -11.43
C PHE A 788 -15.00 28.69 -10.11
N ALA A 789 -16.34 28.73 -10.14
CA ALA A 789 -17.14 28.79 -8.93
C ALA A 789 -16.92 27.53 -8.09
N TYR A 790 -16.61 27.68 -6.80
CA TYR A 790 -16.33 26.58 -5.88
C TYR A 790 -17.11 26.73 -4.57
N PRO A 791 -17.95 25.76 -4.20
CA PRO A 791 -18.56 24.74 -5.10
C PRO A 791 -19.27 25.38 -6.30
N SER A 792 -19.59 24.61 -7.34
CA SER A 792 -20.06 25.15 -8.64
C SER A 792 -21.27 26.09 -8.56
N GLU A 793 -22.09 26.00 -7.51
CA GLU A 793 -23.28 26.85 -7.29
C GLU A 793 -23.05 27.97 -6.23
N SER A 794 -21.86 28.11 -5.66
CA SER A 794 -21.58 29.01 -4.55
C SER A 794 -21.41 30.49 -4.96
N GLY A 795 -21.02 30.74 -6.20
CA GLY A 795 -20.67 32.04 -6.70
C GLY A 795 -19.31 32.60 -6.22
N THR A 796 -18.47 31.76 -5.58
CA THR A 796 -17.09 32.11 -5.20
C THR A 796 -16.13 31.53 -6.24
N ASP A 797 -15.47 32.42 -6.99
CA ASP A 797 -14.51 32.03 -8.02
C ASP A 797 -13.14 31.80 -7.43
N LEU A 798 -12.61 30.59 -7.60
CA LEU A 798 -11.27 30.17 -7.20
C LEU A 798 -10.44 29.78 -8.42
N ASN A 799 -9.13 30.06 -8.41
CA ASN A 799 -8.21 29.52 -9.39
C ASN A 799 -7.93 28.03 -9.10
N LEU A 800 -7.33 27.33 -10.06
CA LEU A 800 -7.14 25.88 -9.94
C LEU A 800 -6.21 25.45 -8.80
N LYS A 801 -5.25 26.27 -8.40
CA LYS A 801 -4.42 26.02 -7.22
C LYS A 801 -5.23 26.11 -5.92
N GLU A 802 -6.05 27.14 -5.80
CA GLU A 802 -6.95 27.34 -4.65
C GLU A 802 -7.96 26.20 -4.55
N ILE A 803 -8.53 25.74 -5.68
CA ILE A 803 -9.41 24.56 -5.75
C ILE A 803 -8.66 23.31 -5.25
N GLY A 804 -7.43 23.09 -5.71
CA GLY A 804 -6.61 21.99 -5.23
C GLY A 804 -6.37 22.05 -3.72
N PHE A 805 -6.18 23.23 -3.15
CA PHE A 805 -6.05 23.40 -1.70
C PHE A 805 -7.35 23.12 -0.94
N GLU A 806 -8.51 23.55 -1.46
CA GLU A 806 -9.79 23.25 -0.84
C GLU A 806 -10.12 21.75 -0.84
N ILE A 807 -9.82 21.04 -1.94
CA ILE A 807 -9.97 19.57 -1.99
C ILE A 807 -8.97 18.90 -1.02
N SER A 808 -7.73 19.40 -0.95
CA SER A 808 -6.75 18.89 0.03
C SER A 808 -7.24 19.05 1.48
N LYS A 809 -7.85 20.18 1.82
CA LYS A 809 -8.45 20.39 3.15
C LYS A 809 -9.58 19.40 3.44
N ARG A 810 -10.45 19.11 2.45
CA ARG A 810 -11.51 18.09 2.59
C ARG A 810 -10.94 16.71 2.87
N LEU A 811 -9.88 16.30 2.17
CA LEU A 811 -9.21 15.02 2.41
C LEU A 811 -8.51 14.96 3.77
N ILE A 812 -7.84 16.02 4.19
CA ILE A 812 -7.20 16.11 5.50
C ILE A 812 -8.26 16.06 6.62
N ALA A 813 -9.44 16.65 6.41
CA ALA A 813 -10.53 16.65 7.38
C ALA A 813 -11.02 15.23 7.73
N ILE A 814 -10.83 14.23 6.87
CA ILE A 814 -11.11 12.81 7.19
C ILE A 814 -10.41 12.40 8.49
N PHE A 815 -9.18 12.87 8.70
CA PHE A 815 -8.31 12.50 9.82
C PHE A 815 -8.26 13.54 10.92
N ALA A 816 -8.66 14.78 10.65
CA ALA A 816 -8.60 15.85 11.62
C ALA A 816 -9.78 15.79 12.61
N LYS A 817 -9.54 16.25 13.85
CA LYS A 817 -10.59 16.38 14.85
C LYS A 817 -11.51 17.56 14.52
N ASP A 818 -12.79 17.31 14.58
CA ASP A 818 -13.81 18.37 14.56
C ASP A 818 -13.84 19.14 15.90
N THR A 819 -14.76 20.09 16.03
CA THR A 819 -14.93 20.91 17.25
C THR A 819 -15.34 20.08 18.48
N ASN A 820 -15.81 18.85 18.29
CA ASN A 820 -16.21 17.92 19.35
C ASN A 820 -15.10 16.91 19.67
N GLY A 821 -14.00 16.96 18.95
CA GLY A 821 -12.90 16.01 19.06
C GLY A 821 -13.08 14.73 18.25
N ASN A 822 -14.06 14.65 17.35
CA ASN A 822 -14.37 13.51 16.52
C ASN A 822 -13.57 13.55 15.21
N ARG A 823 -13.17 12.38 14.72
CA ARG A 823 -12.55 12.19 13.41
C ARG A 823 -13.52 11.47 12.47
N PRO A 824 -13.84 12.00 11.29
CA PRO A 824 -14.75 11.35 10.32
C PRO A 824 -14.37 9.90 10.00
N VAL A 825 -13.08 9.59 9.91
CA VAL A 825 -12.59 8.23 9.65
C VAL A 825 -13.15 7.18 10.62
N ASN A 826 -13.45 7.54 11.87
CA ASN A 826 -13.94 6.65 12.91
C ASN A 826 -15.47 6.54 13.01
N ALA A 827 -16.23 7.23 12.17
CA ALA A 827 -17.68 7.52 12.20
C ALA A 827 -18.54 6.62 13.12
N ILE A 828 -18.66 5.31 12.82
CA ILE A 828 -19.57 4.40 13.57
C ILE A 828 -19.05 4.05 14.97
N HIS A 829 -17.74 4.15 15.22
CA HIS A 829 -17.11 3.86 16.51
C HIS A 829 -16.61 5.11 17.23
N GLN A 830 -17.15 6.27 16.87
CA GLN A 830 -16.74 7.57 17.36
C GLN A 830 -16.69 7.66 18.89
N GLU A 831 -17.67 7.08 19.59
CA GLU A 831 -17.73 7.07 21.05
C GLU A 831 -16.47 6.47 21.67
N LYS A 832 -15.98 5.32 21.13
CA LYS A 832 -14.75 4.70 21.64
C LYS A 832 -13.51 5.56 21.36
N TYR A 833 -13.47 6.23 20.23
CA TYR A 833 -12.34 7.11 19.86
C TYR A 833 -12.39 8.50 20.56
N THR A 834 -13.36 8.76 21.45
CA THR A 834 -13.30 9.89 22.40
C THR A 834 -12.67 9.49 23.74
N ASP A 835 -12.49 8.21 24.01
CA ASP A 835 -11.80 7.69 25.19
C ASP A 835 -10.34 8.16 25.23
N GLU A 836 -9.82 8.42 26.46
CA GLU A 836 -8.46 8.93 26.68
C GLU A 836 -7.38 8.05 26.03
N HIS A 837 -7.61 6.75 25.96
CA HIS A 837 -6.64 5.78 25.44
C HIS A 837 -6.81 5.47 23.96
N PHE A 838 -7.82 6.06 23.29
CA PHE A 838 -8.09 5.88 21.85
C PHE A 838 -8.04 7.19 21.07
N LYS A 839 -8.32 8.35 21.66
CA LYS A 839 -8.55 9.64 20.98
C LYS A 839 -7.40 10.14 20.10
N GLU A 840 -6.18 9.71 20.36
CA GLU A 840 -5.00 10.10 19.56
C GLU A 840 -4.59 9.02 18.53
N LEU A 841 -5.29 7.90 18.48
CA LEU A 841 -5.00 6.79 17.57
C LEU A 841 -5.71 7.02 16.24
N ILE A 842 -5.01 6.79 15.14
CA ILE A 842 -5.50 7.02 13.78
C ILE A 842 -5.31 5.74 12.96
N LEU A 843 -6.39 5.31 12.28
CA LEU A 843 -6.36 4.25 11.29
C LEU A 843 -6.35 4.85 9.88
N PHE A 844 -5.58 4.26 8.98
CA PHE A 844 -5.39 4.71 7.61
C PHE A 844 -5.98 3.69 6.65
N TYR A 845 -7.29 3.76 6.45
CA TYR A 845 -8.06 2.85 5.63
C TYR A 845 -7.71 2.97 4.13
N GLU A 846 -8.10 1.99 3.36
CA GLU A 846 -7.85 1.91 1.93
C GLU A 846 -8.59 3.00 1.14
N TYR A 847 -9.88 3.23 1.47
CA TYR A 847 -10.72 4.26 0.88
C TYR A 847 -11.73 4.79 1.91
N PHE A 848 -12.56 5.75 1.52
CA PHE A 848 -13.44 6.46 2.47
C PHE A 848 -14.83 6.64 1.90
N ASP A 849 -15.84 6.55 2.77
CA ASP A 849 -17.25 6.79 2.42
C ASP A 849 -17.43 8.16 1.77
N GLY A 850 -18.04 8.17 0.59
CA GLY A 850 -18.26 9.37 -0.23
C GLY A 850 -19.19 10.41 0.40
N ASN A 851 -19.93 10.06 1.46
CA ASN A 851 -20.86 10.96 2.14
C ASN A 851 -20.36 11.46 3.50
N ASN A 852 -19.70 10.60 4.30
CA ASN A 852 -19.38 10.95 5.70
C ASN A 852 -17.88 10.79 6.04
N GLY A 853 -17.04 10.32 5.11
CA GLY A 853 -15.60 10.17 5.32
C GLY A 853 -15.18 8.98 6.19
N ARG A 854 -16.09 8.05 6.51
CA ARG A 854 -15.77 6.82 7.26
C ARG A 854 -14.73 6.01 6.50
N GLY A 855 -13.76 5.44 7.24
CA GLY A 855 -12.78 4.53 6.67
C GLY A 855 -13.40 3.20 6.24
N LEU A 856 -12.92 2.66 5.14
CA LEU A 856 -13.44 1.48 4.43
C LEU A 856 -12.31 0.65 3.83
N GLY A 857 -12.57 -0.62 3.54
CA GLY A 857 -11.59 -1.54 3.00
C GLY A 857 -10.55 -1.96 4.02
N ALA A 858 -9.29 -2.18 3.59
CA ALA A 858 -8.19 -2.54 4.48
C ALA A 858 -8.10 -1.58 5.68
N ALA A 859 -8.21 -2.14 6.91
CA ALA A 859 -8.65 -1.37 8.07
C ALA A 859 -7.54 -0.54 8.75
N HIS A 860 -6.25 -0.89 8.62
CA HIS A 860 -5.23 -0.31 9.50
C HIS A 860 -4.26 0.63 8.82
N GLN A 861 -3.53 0.18 7.82
CA GLN A 861 -2.57 1.01 7.12
C GLN A 861 -2.51 0.61 5.66
N THR A 862 -3.11 1.41 4.81
CA THR A 862 -2.93 1.28 3.36
C THR A 862 -1.93 2.34 2.90
N GLY A 863 -0.87 1.89 2.23
CA GLY A 863 0.30 2.72 1.94
C GLY A 863 -0.01 4.03 1.22
N TRP A 864 -0.92 4.03 0.22
CA TRP A 864 -1.27 5.24 -0.51
C TRP A 864 -2.06 6.27 0.30
N THR A 865 -2.73 5.87 1.38
CA THR A 865 -3.44 6.80 2.26
C THR A 865 -2.46 7.73 3.00
N ALA A 866 -1.21 7.33 3.13
CA ALA A 866 -0.14 8.18 3.66
C ALA A 866 0.12 9.44 2.81
N LEU A 867 -0.43 9.55 1.58
CA LEU A 867 -0.43 10.79 0.79
C LEU A 867 -1.06 11.97 1.53
N VAL A 868 -1.90 11.74 2.55
CA VAL A 868 -2.39 12.81 3.42
C VAL A 868 -1.25 13.63 4.02
N ALA A 869 -0.09 13.01 4.29
CA ALA A 869 1.09 13.71 4.79
C ALA A 869 1.66 14.69 3.75
N ASN A 870 1.62 14.35 2.46
CA ASN A 870 2.01 15.23 1.37
C ASN A 870 1.02 16.39 1.22
N LEU A 871 -0.29 16.12 1.31
CA LEU A 871 -1.33 17.16 1.24
C LEU A 871 -1.17 18.18 2.36
N ILE A 872 -0.90 17.72 3.59
CA ILE A 872 -0.62 18.60 4.74
C ILE A 872 0.61 19.46 4.47
N GLU A 873 1.69 18.90 3.95
CA GLU A 873 2.88 19.69 3.59
C GLU A 873 2.56 20.73 2.51
N GLU A 874 1.80 20.35 1.49
CA GLU A 874 1.49 21.23 0.35
C GLU A 874 0.63 22.42 0.71
N ILE A 875 -0.40 22.26 1.57
CA ILE A 875 -1.24 23.39 1.99
C ILE A 875 -0.52 24.34 2.96
N ASN A 876 0.54 23.90 3.60
CA ASN A 876 1.33 24.71 4.55
C ASN A 876 2.58 25.35 3.91
N ARG A 877 2.87 25.08 2.63
CA ARG A 877 3.97 25.70 1.89
C ARG A 877 3.70 27.17 1.60
#